data_de74bc6610ed7a5b3d1e21b5878ad75f
#
_entry.id   de74bc6610ed7a5b3d1e21b5878ad75f
#
_cell.length_a   1.000
_cell.length_b   1.000
_cell.length_c   1.000
_cell.angle_alpha   90.00
_cell.angle_beta   90.00
_cell.angle_gamma   90.00
#
_symmetry.space_group_name_H-M   'P 1'
#
loop_
_entity.id
_entity.type
_entity.pdbx_description
1 polymer ?
#
loop_
_entity_poly.entity_id
_entity_poly.type
_entity_poly.pdbx_seq_one_letter_code
_entity_poly.pdbx_strand_id
1 'polypeptide(L)'
;MLRLAAMAGILAGLAAVLTLPTAAPRAVAGEPGTTPFVQVRVDQVTPDVVTTTSEPVVTVTGIVTNVGDRPVRDVMVRLERAAAVGSSAGLRTNLDGGTDQYEPVGDFLTVASELQRGQNAGFTLSAPVRSLTDPSLAIDKPGVYPLLVNVNGTPDYGEPARLDNARFLLPVMGVPADPADKSSDALSSVVAPDTSKPVQVTMLWPLADRPRLSPGVPGGTIPVRLVDDELATSLATGGRLDILLSAAEFATSRDVDPDGAVGRSLCLAVDPDLLVTANAMTRGYVVSDAPDNTGPGAPVHPGTGQAAAVSWLDRLRALAHRMCVAPTPYAQADLDAVQRVGDTGLRDAAGTATAGDIVDQILGVASIRGATLIADGLLTRRSVDLLGALNGAGGTVAVAAAQFSGQDSATGEPATADIAPRRVSAQVVAAPFDPTVGAALAAAGTDPVAPTYLDASLAVRLRHDSATARRQDALGSMLWRGLQPDVAQRTEVLVPPATWTLQSDDAGAILTTLAAAVRSGLAVPRPLPALIADASAVNAAPRPVGDDIAPRGRFDDVVIAQIAGELARLGGLTAALTTDVRTGLTGAGYTAPLREDMLRAVSQSERPDSRNGLAHRRVQIVGDTIDDLYGSVTIVNPGGSYTLATEHSPLPLALHNGLAVPIRVRLHVDTPPGMSVTDLGEMELPPGYLPLRVPIEVNFTQRVAIDVSLRTPDGVPLGEPVRLSVHSNAYGKVLFAITLSAAAVLVTLAGRRLWHRFRGQPDRADLDRPEPGEVEQQARAVDRVEEEHPV
;
A
#
# COMPACT_ATOMS: atom_id res chain seq x y z
N MET A 1 48.99 3.68 54.09
CA MET A 1 47.64 4.23 54.19
C MET A 1 47.14 4.90 52.91
N LEU A 2 48.01 5.45 52.05
CA LEU A 2 47.57 6.11 50.79
C LEU A 2 47.08 5.14 49.69
N ARG A 3 47.44 3.84 49.73
CA ARG A 3 47.02 2.87 48.71
C ARG A 3 45.61 2.23 48.94
N LEU A 4 45.12 2.29 50.20
CA LEU A 4 43.76 1.83 50.52
C LEU A 4 42.69 2.87 50.20
N ALA A 5 43.03 4.17 50.24
CA ALA A 5 42.06 5.22 49.89
C ALA A 5 41.80 5.29 48.36
N ALA A 6 42.78 4.93 47.53
CA ALA A 6 42.59 4.90 46.07
C ALA A 6 41.69 3.75 45.58
N MET A 7 41.70 2.58 46.25
CA MET A 7 40.80 1.46 45.91
C MET A 7 39.38 1.69 46.36
N ALA A 8 39.14 2.36 47.47
CA ALA A 8 37.81 2.72 47.92
C ALA A 8 37.11 3.73 47.00
N GLY A 9 37.88 4.67 46.39
CA GLY A 9 37.35 5.62 45.41
C GLY A 9 36.93 4.97 44.08
N ILE A 10 37.66 3.97 43.61
CA ILE A 10 37.34 3.24 42.36
C ILE A 10 36.13 2.34 42.55
N LEU A 11 35.95 1.68 43.71
CA LEU A 11 34.78 0.90 44.02
C LEU A 11 33.50 1.76 44.18
N ALA A 12 33.61 2.97 44.74
CA ALA A 12 32.48 3.89 44.83
C ALA A 12 32.07 4.45 43.44
N GLY A 13 33.06 4.68 42.56
CA GLY A 13 32.81 5.11 41.17
C GLY A 13 32.15 4.02 40.31
N LEU A 14 32.52 2.75 40.50
CA LEU A 14 31.88 1.63 39.78
C LEU A 14 30.48 1.31 40.29
N ALA A 15 30.19 1.51 41.56
CA ALA A 15 28.85 1.35 42.12
C ALA A 15 27.86 2.46 41.70
N ALA A 16 28.36 3.66 41.44
CA ALA A 16 27.55 4.78 40.96
C ALA A 16 27.17 4.66 39.45
N VAL A 17 27.95 3.94 38.64
CA VAL A 17 27.63 3.68 37.21
C VAL A 17 26.62 2.56 37.03
N LEU A 18 26.44 1.65 38.01
CA LEU A 18 25.52 0.54 37.96
C LEU A 18 24.10 0.87 38.51
N THR A 19 23.86 2.10 38.97
CA THR A 19 22.55 2.54 39.47
C THR A 19 21.96 3.70 38.67
N LEU A 20 22.28 3.85 37.39
CA LEU A 20 21.45 4.66 36.52
C LEU A 20 20.10 3.91 36.38
N PRO A 21 18.99 4.46 36.87
CA PRO A 21 17.69 3.89 36.55
C PRO A 21 17.55 3.95 35.04
N THR A 22 17.53 2.82 34.37
CA THR A 22 16.91 2.72 33.06
C THR A 22 15.51 3.30 33.27
N ALA A 23 15.28 4.50 32.77
CA ALA A 23 13.94 5.02 32.62
C ALA A 23 13.23 4.05 31.67
N ALA A 24 12.56 3.05 32.24
CA ALA A 24 11.53 2.35 31.52
C ALA A 24 10.63 3.44 30.93
N PRO A 25 10.24 3.34 29.65
CA PRO A 25 9.23 4.22 29.12
C PRO A 25 8.06 4.13 30.09
N ARG A 26 7.75 5.24 30.76
CA ARG A 26 6.51 5.35 31.46
C ARG A 26 5.45 5.12 30.40
N ALA A 27 4.83 3.94 30.44
CA ALA A 27 3.51 3.79 29.88
C ALA A 27 2.73 4.94 30.53
N VAL A 28 2.31 5.91 29.74
CA VAL A 28 1.29 6.84 30.10
C VAL A 28 0.10 5.93 30.34
N ALA A 29 -0.14 5.59 31.61
CA ALA A 29 -1.42 5.04 31.99
C ALA A 29 -2.41 6.14 31.58
N GLY A 30 -3.14 5.91 30.49
CA GLY A 30 -4.33 6.68 30.20
C GLY A 30 -5.13 6.70 31.50
N GLU A 31 -5.65 7.85 31.87
CA GLU A 31 -6.59 7.93 32.98
C GLU A 31 -7.54 6.74 32.83
N PRO A 32 -7.82 5.99 33.91
CA PRO A 32 -8.80 4.93 33.86
C PRO A 32 -10.09 5.59 33.41
N GLY A 33 -10.45 5.41 32.14
CA GLY A 33 -11.69 5.91 31.61
C GLY A 33 -12.79 5.36 32.51
N THR A 34 -13.52 6.24 33.16
CA THR A 34 -14.69 5.83 33.93
C THR A 34 -15.59 5.04 33.02
N THR A 35 -15.78 3.77 33.31
CA THR A 35 -16.64 2.90 32.50
C THR A 35 -18.01 3.58 32.44
N PRO A 36 -18.54 3.92 31.24
CA PRO A 36 -19.82 4.60 31.16
C PRO A 36 -20.91 3.70 31.76
N PHE A 37 -21.85 4.29 32.50
CA PHE A 37 -22.97 3.52 33.04
C PHE A 37 -24.01 3.19 31.97
N VAL A 38 -24.23 4.12 31.06
CA VAL A 38 -25.14 3.93 29.91
C VAL A 38 -24.44 4.35 28.63
N GLN A 39 -24.93 3.83 27.51
CA GLN A 39 -24.55 4.26 26.19
C GLN A 39 -25.81 4.62 25.40
N VAL A 40 -25.84 5.82 24.85
CA VAL A 40 -26.89 6.26 23.93
C VAL A 40 -26.47 6.09 22.50
N ARG A 41 -27.40 5.60 21.69
CA ARG A 41 -27.20 5.47 20.24
C ARG A 41 -28.40 6.11 19.53
N VAL A 42 -28.11 7.01 18.58
CA VAL A 42 -29.10 7.59 17.68
C VAL A 42 -29.23 6.63 16.48
N ASP A 43 -30.44 6.13 16.23
CA ASP A 43 -30.71 5.19 15.13
C ASP A 43 -31.26 5.91 13.89
N GLN A 44 -32.05 6.97 14.07
CA GLN A 44 -32.61 7.74 12.96
C GLN A 44 -32.84 9.20 13.32
N VAL A 45 -32.67 10.06 12.35
CA VAL A 45 -33.03 11.48 12.36
C VAL A 45 -33.92 11.74 11.14
N THR A 46 -35.08 12.31 11.31
CA THR A 46 -36.04 12.56 10.21
C THR A 46 -36.60 13.98 10.34
N PRO A 47 -36.47 14.81 9.28
CA PRO A 47 -35.71 14.58 8.06
C PRO A 47 -34.18 14.66 8.29
N ASP A 48 -33.38 14.00 7.44
CA ASP A 48 -31.91 14.07 7.45
C ASP A 48 -31.42 15.49 7.20
N VAL A 49 -32.07 16.20 6.29
CA VAL A 49 -31.85 17.59 5.90
C VAL A 49 -33.19 18.30 5.91
N VAL A 50 -33.32 19.36 6.69
CA VAL A 50 -34.51 20.19 6.71
C VAL A 50 -34.53 21.14 5.53
N THR A 51 -35.62 21.15 4.77
CA THR A 51 -35.86 22.04 3.63
C THR A 51 -37.15 22.85 3.83
N THR A 52 -37.42 23.79 2.97
CA THR A 52 -38.67 24.58 2.99
C THR A 52 -39.94 23.73 2.82
N THR A 53 -39.79 22.51 2.26
CA THR A 53 -40.89 21.57 1.99
C THR A 53 -40.89 20.35 2.92
N SER A 54 -39.96 20.27 3.84
CA SER A 54 -39.89 19.20 4.82
C SER A 54 -41.04 19.31 5.83
N GLU A 55 -41.36 18.19 6.49
CA GLU A 55 -42.20 18.22 7.65
C GLU A 55 -41.61 19.22 8.71
N PRO A 56 -42.41 20.08 9.35
CA PRO A 56 -41.93 21.10 10.26
C PRO A 56 -41.49 20.55 11.62
N VAL A 57 -41.31 19.24 11.75
CA VAL A 57 -40.93 18.53 12.98
C VAL A 57 -39.70 17.67 12.69
N VAL A 58 -38.71 17.75 13.53
CA VAL A 58 -37.55 16.84 13.56
C VAL A 58 -37.81 15.76 14.59
N THR A 59 -37.69 14.52 14.16
CA THR A 59 -37.83 13.33 14.99
C THR A 59 -36.49 12.59 15.07
N VAL A 60 -36.06 12.34 16.30
CA VAL A 60 -34.82 11.60 16.63
C VAL A 60 -35.21 10.32 17.35
N THR A 61 -34.87 9.17 16.81
CA THR A 61 -35.10 7.89 17.49
C THR A 61 -33.77 7.24 17.84
N GLY A 62 -33.79 6.43 18.89
CA GLY A 62 -32.57 5.74 19.33
C GLY A 62 -32.82 4.82 20.52
N ILE A 63 -31.74 4.29 21.05
CA ILE A 63 -31.75 3.40 22.21
C ILE A 63 -30.76 3.86 23.26
N VAL A 64 -31.10 3.67 24.53
CA VAL A 64 -30.21 3.79 25.68
C VAL A 64 -29.96 2.41 26.24
N THR A 65 -28.71 2.01 26.37
CA THR A 65 -28.28 0.69 26.87
C THR A 65 -27.49 0.86 28.15
N ASN A 66 -27.81 0.11 29.19
CA ASN A 66 -26.98 0.02 30.38
C ASN A 66 -25.76 -0.85 30.11
N VAL A 67 -24.60 -0.25 29.94
CA VAL A 67 -23.28 -0.90 29.70
C VAL A 67 -22.46 -0.96 30.99
N GLY A 68 -22.96 -0.39 32.08
CA GLY A 68 -22.30 -0.36 33.38
C GLY A 68 -22.38 -1.68 34.13
N ASP A 69 -21.90 -1.64 35.38
CA ASP A 69 -21.83 -2.79 36.27
C ASP A 69 -23.03 -2.92 37.22
N ARG A 70 -23.93 -1.91 37.23
CA ARG A 70 -25.05 -1.81 38.18
C ARG A 70 -26.31 -1.27 37.50
N PRO A 71 -27.50 -1.47 38.11
CA PRO A 71 -28.74 -0.87 37.64
C PRO A 71 -28.68 0.66 37.60
N VAL A 72 -29.38 1.24 36.64
CA VAL A 72 -29.59 2.71 36.53
C VAL A 72 -31.08 2.98 36.59
N ARG A 73 -31.50 3.85 37.53
CA ARG A 73 -32.89 4.24 37.72
C ARG A 73 -33.17 5.60 37.07
N ASP A 74 -34.47 5.88 36.87
CA ASP A 74 -34.97 7.13 36.36
C ASP A 74 -34.26 7.60 35.10
N VAL A 75 -34.14 6.68 34.14
CA VAL A 75 -33.46 6.96 32.87
C VAL A 75 -34.32 7.86 32.01
N MET A 76 -33.80 9.05 31.72
CA MET A 76 -34.50 10.11 30.99
C MET A 76 -33.63 10.64 29.86
N VAL A 77 -34.27 11.04 28.78
CA VAL A 77 -33.60 11.66 27.62
C VAL A 77 -34.19 13.01 27.30
N ARG A 78 -33.38 13.92 26.76
CA ARG A 78 -33.82 15.22 26.29
C ARG A 78 -33.00 15.65 25.07
N LEU A 79 -33.66 16.32 24.15
CA LEU A 79 -32.99 16.99 23.06
C LEU A 79 -32.46 18.34 23.49
N GLU A 80 -31.24 18.66 23.11
CA GLU A 80 -30.59 19.97 23.35
C GLU A 80 -30.04 20.48 22.03
N ARG A 81 -29.97 21.79 21.82
CA ARG A 81 -29.53 22.45 20.59
C ARG A 81 -28.48 23.53 20.91
N ALA A 82 -27.43 23.61 20.07
CA ALA A 82 -26.50 24.76 20.11
C ALA A 82 -26.79 25.75 18.97
N ALA A 83 -26.14 26.90 19.01
CA ALA A 83 -26.21 27.91 17.95
C ALA A 83 -25.70 27.35 16.61
N ALA A 84 -26.12 27.96 15.48
CA ALA A 84 -25.66 27.57 14.17
C ALA A 84 -24.13 27.65 14.02
N VAL A 85 -23.54 26.68 13.36
CA VAL A 85 -22.08 26.64 13.08
C VAL A 85 -21.71 27.79 12.17
N GLY A 86 -20.80 28.66 12.62
CA GLY A 86 -20.31 29.80 11.87
C GLY A 86 -18.89 29.66 11.30
N SER A 87 -18.15 28.58 11.66
CA SER A 87 -16.76 28.39 11.27
C SER A 87 -16.38 26.92 11.21
N SER A 88 -15.26 26.58 10.55
CA SER A 88 -14.70 25.22 10.59
C SER A 88 -14.41 24.75 12.01
N ALA A 89 -13.95 25.67 12.87
CA ALA A 89 -13.72 25.36 14.28
C ALA A 89 -15.02 25.05 15.03
N GLY A 90 -16.14 25.68 14.65
CA GLY A 90 -17.46 25.34 15.18
C GLY A 90 -17.89 23.91 14.86
N LEU A 91 -17.61 23.41 13.64
CA LEU A 91 -17.79 21.99 13.32
C LEU A 91 -16.95 21.09 14.23
N ARG A 92 -15.70 21.45 14.45
CA ARG A 92 -14.80 20.70 15.33
C ARG A 92 -15.29 20.71 16.78
N THR A 93 -15.82 21.79 17.25
CA THR A 93 -16.35 21.92 18.62
C THR A 93 -17.53 20.98 18.85
N ASN A 94 -18.37 20.72 17.84
CA ASN A 94 -19.42 19.71 17.92
C ASN A 94 -18.83 18.30 18.13
N LEU A 95 -17.70 18.00 17.51
CA LEU A 95 -17.05 16.70 17.63
C LEU A 95 -16.28 16.54 18.95
N ASP A 96 -15.67 17.60 19.50
CA ASP A 96 -14.73 17.52 20.63
C ASP A 96 -14.96 18.56 21.75
N GLY A 97 -15.91 19.46 21.59
CA GLY A 97 -16.19 20.54 22.55
C GLY A 97 -16.94 20.11 23.80
N GLY A 98 -16.99 21.00 24.77
CA GLY A 98 -17.89 20.89 25.95
C GLY A 98 -19.37 20.86 25.57
N THR A 99 -20.20 20.54 26.54
CA THR A 99 -21.68 20.53 26.38
C THR A 99 -22.37 21.81 26.84
N ASP A 100 -21.62 22.79 27.32
CA ASP A 100 -22.12 24.03 27.90
C ASP A 100 -22.82 24.94 26.89
N GLN A 101 -22.54 24.77 25.63
CA GLN A 101 -23.13 25.51 24.51
C GLN A 101 -24.52 25.01 24.10
N TYR A 102 -24.98 23.87 24.65
CA TYR A 102 -26.24 23.28 24.27
C TYR A 102 -27.35 23.74 25.22
N GLU A 103 -28.44 24.25 24.64
CA GLU A 103 -29.64 24.69 25.35
C GLU A 103 -30.74 23.61 25.27
N PRO A 104 -31.49 23.39 26.36
CA PRO A 104 -32.57 22.42 26.38
C PRO A 104 -33.68 22.72 25.38
N VAL A 105 -34.19 21.67 24.74
CA VAL A 105 -35.38 21.72 23.89
C VAL A 105 -36.50 20.90 24.57
N GLY A 106 -37.36 21.60 25.35
CA GLY A 106 -38.43 20.97 26.11
C GLY A 106 -37.97 20.20 27.34
N ASP A 107 -38.85 19.37 27.87
CA ASP A 107 -38.68 18.61 29.10
C ASP A 107 -37.99 17.26 28.85
N PHE A 108 -37.52 16.64 29.94
CA PHE A 108 -37.03 15.28 29.89
C PHE A 108 -38.17 14.27 29.64
N LEU A 109 -37.94 13.33 28.72
CA LEU A 109 -38.78 12.16 28.48
C LEU A 109 -38.23 10.97 29.29
N THR A 110 -39.05 10.37 30.15
CA THR A 110 -38.70 9.14 30.86
C THR A 110 -38.69 7.97 29.86
N VAL A 111 -37.56 7.29 29.72
CA VAL A 111 -37.38 6.14 28.82
C VAL A 111 -37.59 4.85 29.60
N ALA A 112 -37.05 4.77 30.81
CA ALA A 112 -37.21 3.62 31.68
C ALA A 112 -37.16 4.04 33.15
N SER A 113 -38.00 3.40 34.00
CA SER A 113 -37.89 3.57 35.44
C SER A 113 -36.60 2.96 36.01
N GLU A 114 -36.16 1.86 35.40
CA GLU A 114 -34.92 1.18 35.73
C GLU A 114 -34.40 0.38 34.52
N LEU A 115 -33.08 0.41 34.29
CA LEU A 115 -32.40 -0.43 33.35
C LEU A 115 -31.36 -1.31 34.09
N GLN A 116 -31.56 -2.61 34.06
CA GLN A 116 -30.62 -3.58 34.56
C GLN A 116 -29.39 -3.65 33.61
N ARG A 117 -28.26 -4.18 34.10
CA ARG A 117 -27.07 -4.39 33.28
C ARG A 117 -27.39 -5.12 31.97
N GLY A 118 -26.97 -4.55 30.85
CA GLY A 118 -27.18 -5.11 29.50
C GLY A 118 -28.61 -4.88 28.95
N GLN A 119 -29.53 -4.31 29.71
CA GLN A 119 -30.85 -3.93 29.20
C GLN A 119 -30.76 -2.63 28.39
N ASN A 120 -31.70 -2.51 27.46
CA ASN A 120 -31.87 -1.30 26.66
C ASN A 120 -33.32 -0.84 26.63
N ALA A 121 -33.53 0.43 26.32
CA ALA A 121 -34.84 1.02 26.07
C ALA A 121 -34.78 1.99 24.89
N GLY A 122 -35.79 1.95 24.04
CA GLY A 122 -35.93 2.84 22.89
C GLY A 122 -36.51 4.19 23.29
N PHE A 123 -36.13 5.23 22.56
CA PHE A 123 -36.74 6.57 22.73
C PHE A 123 -37.11 7.17 21.38
N THR A 124 -38.10 8.08 21.41
CA THR A 124 -38.46 8.94 20.28
C THR A 124 -38.63 10.35 20.80
N LEU A 125 -37.79 11.28 20.34
CA LEU A 125 -37.86 12.69 20.63
C LEU A 125 -38.31 13.43 19.38
N SER A 126 -39.39 14.21 19.47
CA SER A 126 -39.88 15.04 18.39
C SER A 126 -39.96 16.51 18.82
N ALA A 127 -39.42 17.39 18.01
CA ALA A 127 -39.46 18.81 18.26
C ALA A 127 -39.79 19.57 16.97
N PRO A 128 -40.71 20.53 17.00
CA PRO A 128 -40.91 21.45 15.88
C PRO A 128 -39.61 22.19 15.54
N VAL A 129 -39.37 22.43 14.28
CA VAL A 129 -38.21 23.26 13.83
C VAL A 129 -38.31 24.63 14.46
N ARG A 130 -39.50 25.21 14.46
CA ARG A 130 -39.89 26.45 15.17
C ARG A 130 -41.35 26.38 15.61
N SER A 131 -41.70 27.05 16.67
CA SER A 131 -43.08 27.23 17.13
C SER A 131 -43.17 28.50 17.95
N LEU A 132 -44.31 29.15 17.84
CA LEU A 132 -44.64 30.31 18.68
C LEU A 132 -45.27 29.92 20.02
N THR A 133 -45.78 28.69 20.12
CA THR A 133 -46.60 28.24 21.27
C THR A 133 -45.94 27.09 22.04
N ASP A 134 -45.18 26.24 21.42
CA ASP A 134 -44.63 25.03 22.00
C ASP A 134 -43.10 25.06 22.09
N PRO A 135 -42.47 24.29 22.99
CA PRO A 135 -41.04 24.09 22.95
C PRO A 135 -40.59 23.58 21.57
N SER A 136 -39.61 24.24 20.97
CA SER A 136 -39.15 23.94 19.62
C SER A 136 -37.62 24.06 19.53
N LEU A 137 -37.03 23.64 18.39
CA LEU A 137 -35.63 23.87 18.11
C LEU A 137 -35.29 25.34 17.97
N ALA A 138 -36.29 26.26 17.91
CA ALA A 138 -36.10 27.69 17.74
C ALA A 138 -35.16 28.04 16.54
N ILE A 139 -35.35 27.37 15.42
CA ILE A 139 -34.57 27.55 14.21
C ILE A 139 -35.34 28.46 13.25
N ASP A 140 -34.91 29.72 13.16
CA ASP A 140 -35.56 30.72 12.33
C ASP A 140 -34.81 31.00 11.02
N LYS A 141 -33.60 30.49 10.83
CA LYS A 141 -32.76 30.73 9.65
C LYS A 141 -32.13 29.44 9.14
N PRO A 142 -31.90 29.32 7.85
CA PRO A 142 -31.05 28.26 7.32
C PRO A 142 -29.65 28.27 7.98
N GLY A 143 -29.08 27.08 8.20
CA GLY A 143 -27.78 26.89 8.86
C GLY A 143 -27.54 25.45 9.24
N VAL A 144 -26.41 25.16 9.84
CA VAL A 144 -26.10 23.85 10.41
C VAL A 144 -26.13 23.97 11.92
N TYR A 145 -27.00 23.20 12.54
CA TYR A 145 -27.25 23.28 13.98
C TYR A 145 -26.77 22.02 14.70
N PRO A 146 -25.84 22.13 15.65
CA PRO A 146 -25.49 21.00 16.50
C PRO A 146 -26.67 20.63 17.42
N LEU A 147 -27.04 19.36 17.41
CA LEU A 147 -28.01 18.76 18.31
C LEU A 147 -27.33 17.74 19.23
N LEU A 148 -27.90 17.56 20.41
CA LEU A 148 -27.41 16.65 21.44
C LEU A 148 -28.58 15.91 22.07
N VAL A 149 -28.53 14.59 22.13
CA VAL A 149 -29.40 13.78 22.97
C VAL A 149 -28.70 13.60 24.31
N ASN A 150 -29.25 14.23 25.35
CA ASN A 150 -28.76 14.14 26.73
C ASN A 150 -29.46 12.98 27.44
N VAL A 151 -28.68 12.12 28.09
CA VAL A 151 -29.18 10.99 28.88
C VAL A 151 -28.85 11.23 30.36
N ASN A 152 -29.87 11.37 31.19
CA ASN A 152 -29.75 11.44 32.64
C ASN A 152 -30.25 10.15 33.30
N GLY A 153 -29.78 9.88 34.49
CA GLY A 153 -30.21 8.73 35.28
C GLY A 153 -29.52 8.71 36.65
N THR A 154 -29.93 7.78 37.50
CA THR A 154 -29.38 7.60 38.85
C THR A 154 -28.82 6.17 38.94
N PRO A 155 -27.47 5.97 38.80
CA PRO A 155 -26.88 4.66 39.08
C PRO A 155 -27.10 4.23 40.53
N ASP A 156 -27.26 2.95 40.81
CA ASP A 156 -27.34 2.48 42.19
C ASP A 156 -26.10 2.90 42.97
N TYR A 157 -26.30 3.42 44.17
CA TYR A 157 -25.29 4.04 45.02
C TYR A 157 -24.67 5.34 44.47
N GLY A 158 -25.29 5.96 43.45
CA GLY A 158 -24.88 7.24 42.89
C GLY A 158 -25.95 8.33 43.03
N GLU A 159 -25.59 9.54 42.64
CA GLU A 159 -26.49 10.69 42.56
C GLU A 159 -27.04 10.84 41.13
N PRO A 160 -28.17 11.49 40.93
CA PRO A 160 -28.69 11.84 39.61
C PRO A 160 -27.65 12.66 38.82
N ALA A 161 -27.33 12.21 37.65
CA ALA A 161 -26.32 12.85 36.80
C ALA A 161 -26.60 12.67 35.30
N ARG A 162 -25.94 13.49 34.48
CA ARG A 162 -25.78 13.20 33.06
C ARG A 162 -24.86 11.99 32.92
N LEU A 163 -25.35 10.92 32.32
CA LEU A 163 -24.63 9.67 32.22
C LEU A 163 -23.99 9.47 30.85
N ASP A 164 -24.61 10.01 29.79
CA ASP A 164 -24.11 9.96 28.43
C ASP A 164 -24.73 11.01 27.53
N ASN A 165 -24.17 11.22 26.34
CA ASN A 165 -24.75 12.08 25.31
C ASN A 165 -24.34 11.61 23.93
N ALA A 166 -25.23 11.74 22.93
CA ALA A 166 -24.95 11.60 21.52
C ALA A 166 -25.13 12.94 20.81
N ARG A 167 -24.17 13.32 19.99
CA ARG A 167 -24.16 14.59 19.24
C ARG A 167 -24.22 14.33 17.75
N PHE A 168 -24.83 15.26 17.03
CA PHE A 168 -24.90 15.23 15.58
C PHE A 168 -25.26 16.61 15.04
N LEU A 169 -24.98 16.83 13.75
CA LEU A 169 -25.33 18.07 13.06
C LEU A 169 -26.67 17.90 12.34
N LEU A 170 -27.53 18.89 12.48
CA LEU A 170 -28.76 19.01 11.68
C LEU A 170 -28.57 20.11 10.64
N PRO A 171 -28.43 19.75 9.34
CA PRO A 171 -28.43 20.74 8.28
C PRO A 171 -29.86 21.22 7.98
N VAL A 172 -30.04 22.53 7.98
CA VAL A 172 -31.30 23.23 7.67
C VAL A 172 -31.04 24.09 6.43
N MET A 173 -31.38 23.56 5.26
CA MET A 173 -31.27 24.26 3.99
C MET A 173 -32.38 25.28 3.78
N GLY A 174 -33.48 25.13 4.49
CA GLY A 174 -34.60 26.05 4.47
C GLY A 174 -35.53 25.77 5.64
N VAL A 175 -36.18 26.81 6.17
CA VAL A 175 -37.06 26.65 7.31
C VAL A 175 -38.50 26.49 6.80
N PRO A 176 -39.20 25.38 7.13
CA PRO A 176 -40.58 25.19 6.73
C PRO A 176 -41.53 26.15 7.46
N ALA A 177 -42.76 26.25 6.99
CA ALA A 177 -43.81 27.05 7.67
C ALA A 177 -44.08 26.55 9.10
N ASP A 178 -44.37 27.44 10.01
CA ASP A 178 -44.81 27.07 11.37
C ASP A 178 -46.18 26.37 11.31
N PRO A 179 -46.34 25.15 11.79
CA PRO A 179 -47.62 24.43 11.76
C PRO A 179 -48.70 25.11 12.61
N ALA A 180 -48.31 25.94 13.58
CA ALA A 180 -49.23 26.69 14.43
C ALA A 180 -49.69 27.98 13.74
N ASP A 181 -49.03 28.46 12.70
CA ASP A 181 -49.42 29.64 11.96
C ASP A 181 -50.58 29.33 10.99
N LYS A 182 -51.77 29.64 11.40
CA LYS A 182 -53.03 29.50 10.62
C LYS A 182 -53.38 30.70 9.81
N SER A 183 -52.46 31.67 9.68
CA SER A 183 -52.67 32.87 8.86
C SER A 183 -52.71 32.54 7.36
N SER A 184 -53.41 33.34 6.57
CA SER A 184 -53.44 33.23 5.12
C SER A 184 -52.03 33.45 4.49
N ASP A 185 -51.09 33.91 5.28
CA ASP A 185 -49.70 34.21 4.94
C ASP A 185 -48.74 33.08 5.34
N ALA A 186 -49.24 31.90 5.68
CA ALA A 186 -48.37 30.76 6.12
C ALA A 186 -47.26 30.43 5.13
N LEU A 187 -47.43 30.64 3.81
CA LEU A 187 -46.39 30.56 2.81
C LEU A 187 -45.33 31.67 2.96
N SER A 188 -45.66 32.84 3.53
CA SER A 188 -44.73 33.91 3.78
C SER A 188 -43.82 33.67 4.97
N SER A 189 -44.18 32.68 5.81
CA SER A 189 -43.36 32.27 6.96
C SER A 189 -42.20 31.30 6.59
N VAL A 190 -42.21 30.75 5.38
CA VAL A 190 -41.12 29.89 4.87
C VAL A 190 -39.82 30.70 4.66
N VAL A 191 -38.72 30.25 5.17
CA VAL A 191 -37.41 30.90 4.97
C VAL A 191 -36.55 30.11 4.04
N ALA A 192 -36.34 30.62 2.82
CA ALA A 192 -35.45 30.04 1.83
C ALA A 192 -33.98 30.33 2.20
N PRO A 193 -33.03 29.51 1.71
CA PRO A 193 -31.61 29.78 1.88
C PRO A 193 -31.17 31.02 1.05
N ASP A 194 -30.11 31.67 1.52
CA ASP A 194 -29.46 32.74 0.73
C ASP A 194 -28.54 32.11 -0.33
N THR A 195 -28.98 32.25 -1.60
CA THR A 195 -28.23 31.73 -2.76
C THR A 195 -27.47 32.81 -3.52
N SER A 196 -27.36 34.00 -2.96
CA SER A 196 -26.67 35.14 -3.61
C SER A 196 -25.16 34.91 -3.81
N LYS A 197 -24.56 34.05 -2.97
CA LYS A 197 -23.15 33.70 -2.99
C LYS A 197 -22.97 32.16 -2.93
N PRO A 198 -23.20 31.46 -4.05
CA PRO A 198 -23.07 30.00 -4.06
C PRO A 198 -21.64 29.56 -3.78
N VAL A 199 -21.46 28.38 -3.20
CA VAL A 199 -20.16 27.73 -3.01
C VAL A 199 -19.81 26.91 -4.25
N GLN A 200 -18.59 27.08 -4.75
CA GLN A 200 -18.05 26.24 -5.82
C GLN A 200 -17.58 24.91 -5.23
N VAL A 201 -18.19 23.78 -5.61
CA VAL A 201 -17.93 22.47 -5.02
C VAL A 201 -17.26 21.52 -6.01
N THR A 202 -16.16 20.91 -5.58
CA THR A 202 -15.51 19.76 -6.21
C THR A 202 -15.54 18.61 -5.21
N MET A 203 -16.09 17.46 -5.59
CA MET A 203 -16.06 16.27 -4.75
C MET A 203 -15.25 15.17 -5.42
N LEU A 204 -14.27 14.63 -4.68
CA LEU A 204 -13.52 13.45 -5.08
C LEU A 204 -14.28 12.22 -4.58
N TRP A 205 -14.57 11.29 -5.49
CA TRP A 205 -15.27 10.04 -5.14
C TRP A 205 -14.30 8.87 -5.19
N PRO A 206 -13.88 8.31 -4.06
CA PRO A 206 -12.77 7.38 -4.01
C PRO A 206 -13.18 5.97 -4.46
N LEU A 207 -12.36 5.38 -5.32
CA LEU A 207 -12.40 3.97 -5.68
C LEU A 207 -11.00 3.39 -5.46
N ALA A 208 -10.76 2.95 -4.25
CA ALA A 208 -9.48 2.40 -3.81
C ALA A 208 -9.69 1.24 -2.82
N ASP A 209 -8.70 0.38 -2.70
CA ASP A 209 -8.65 -0.68 -1.69
C ASP A 209 -7.22 -0.79 -1.13
N ARG A 210 -7.04 -1.60 -0.09
CA ARG A 210 -5.71 -1.97 0.38
C ARG A 210 -5.02 -2.88 -0.65
N PRO A 211 -3.69 -2.94 -0.68
CA PRO A 211 -2.97 -3.82 -1.59
C PRO A 211 -3.33 -5.29 -1.40
N ARG A 212 -3.85 -5.94 -2.46
CA ARG A 212 -4.31 -7.34 -2.41
C ARG A 212 -3.41 -8.30 -3.15
N LEU A 213 -2.53 -7.82 -4.04
CA LEU A 213 -1.58 -8.70 -4.72
C LEU A 213 -0.54 -9.24 -3.74
N SER A 214 -0.31 -10.56 -3.80
CA SER A 214 0.73 -11.22 -3.02
C SER A 214 2.10 -10.71 -3.42
N PRO A 215 2.99 -10.41 -2.45
CA PRO A 215 4.32 -9.90 -2.74
C PRO A 215 5.27 -10.98 -3.26
N GLY A 216 6.36 -10.53 -3.87
CA GLY A 216 7.50 -11.39 -4.22
C GLY A 216 7.33 -12.19 -5.51
N VAL A 217 6.53 -11.74 -6.47
CA VAL A 217 6.28 -12.48 -7.72
C VAL A 217 6.89 -11.74 -8.92
N PRO A 218 8.13 -12.08 -9.34
CA PRO A 218 8.78 -11.46 -10.48
C PRO A 218 8.09 -11.86 -11.80
N GLY A 219 8.05 -10.95 -12.77
CA GLY A 219 7.50 -11.19 -14.11
C GLY A 219 5.98 -11.33 -14.18
N GLY A 220 5.31 -11.34 -13.02
CA GLY A 220 3.89 -11.65 -12.89
C GLY A 220 3.59 -13.13 -13.16
N THR A 221 2.68 -13.72 -12.41
CA THR A 221 2.22 -15.10 -12.65
C THR A 221 0.80 -15.12 -13.20
N ILE A 222 0.48 -16.10 -14.00
CA ILE A 222 -0.87 -16.40 -14.43
C ILE A 222 -1.20 -17.81 -13.94
N PRO A 223 -2.24 -17.98 -13.11
CA PRO A 223 -3.12 -16.96 -12.52
C PRO A 223 -2.38 -16.10 -11.48
N VAL A 224 -2.81 -14.83 -11.34
CA VAL A 224 -2.30 -13.94 -10.27
C VAL A 224 -2.70 -14.46 -8.91
N ARG A 225 -1.89 -14.14 -7.91
CA ARG A 225 -2.14 -14.52 -6.51
C ARG A 225 -2.55 -13.30 -5.70
N LEU A 226 -3.61 -13.45 -4.89
CA LEU A 226 -4.04 -12.48 -3.89
C LEU A 226 -3.72 -12.97 -2.48
N VAL A 227 -3.56 -12.02 -1.55
CA VAL A 227 -3.32 -12.31 -0.13
C VAL A 227 -4.57 -12.86 0.56
N ASP A 228 -5.76 -12.42 0.11
CA ASP A 228 -7.09 -12.84 0.59
C ASP A 228 -8.14 -12.66 -0.49
N ASP A 229 -9.38 -13.11 -0.25
CA ASP A 229 -10.52 -13.01 -1.19
C ASP A 229 -11.53 -11.90 -0.78
N GLU A 230 -11.16 -10.97 0.11
CA GLU A 230 -12.07 -9.91 0.55
C GLU A 230 -12.44 -8.93 -0.57
N LEU A 231 -11.53 -8.73 -1.55
CA LEU A 231 -11.83 -7.91 -2.71
C LEU A 231 -12.99 -8.49 -3.54
N ALA A 232 -13.11 -9.81 -3.63
CA ALA A 232 -14.25 -10.47 -4.29
C ALA A 232 -15.58 -10.03 -3.65
N THR A 233 -15.65 -10.03 -2.32
CA THR A 233 -16.81 -9.56 -1.57
C THR A 233 -17.04 -8.06 -1.78
N SER A 234 -16.00 -7.26 -1.81
CA SER A 234 -16.10 -5.80 -2.01
C SER A 234 -16.62 -5.41 -3.39
N LEU A 235 -16.28 -6.18 -4.44
CA LEU A 235 -16.72 -5.98 -5.83
C LEU A 235 -18.11 -6.60 -6.12
N ALA A 236 -18.53 -7.57 -5.32
CA ALA A 236 -19.83 -8.21 -5.48
C ALA A 236 -20.98 -7.25 -5.13
N THR A 237 -22.18 -7.53 -5.64
CA THR A 237 -23.39 -6.73 -5.38
C THR A 237 -23.61 -6.52 -3.89
N GLY A 238 -23.74 -5.27 -3.46
CA GLY A 238 -23.86 -4.87 -2.06
C GLY A 238 -22.54 -4.81 -1.30
N GLY A 239 -21.41 -5.12 -1.94
CA GLY A 239 -20.09 -4.93 -1.38
C GLY A 239 -19.65 -3.47 -1.39
N ARG A 240 -18.60 -3.14 -0.64
CA ARG A 240 -18.14 -1.77 -0.43
C ARG A 240 -17.89 -1.00 -1.74
N LEU A 241 -17.13 -1.58 -2.67
CA LEU A 241 -16.82 -0.94 -3.95
C LEU A 241 -18.02 -0.92 -4.91
N ASP A 242 -18.89 -1.93 -4.83
CA ASP A 242 -20.14 -1.93 -5.58
C ASP A 242 -21.11 -0.84 -5.09
N ILE A 243 -21.23 -0.62 -3.79
CA ILE A 243 -22.03 0.47 -3.21
C ILE A 243 -21.54 1.83 -3.69
N LEU A 244 -20.23 2.08 -3.63
CA LEU A 244 -19.63 3.34 -4.08
C LEU A 244 -19.87 3.57 -5.58
N LEU A 245 -19.67 2.55 -6.40
CA LEU A 245 -19.91 2.62 -7.85
C LEU A 245 -21.39 2.85 -8.15
N SER A 246 -22.28 2.06 -7.55
CA SER A 246 -23.74 2.14 -7.76
C SER A 246 -24.31 3.50 -7.35
N ALA A 247 -23.82 4.06 -6.23
CA ALA A 247 -24.24 5.39 -5.79
C ALA A 247 -23.82 6.49 -6.78
N ALA A 248 -22.61 6.43 -7.31
CA ALA A 248 -22.15 7.39 -8.32
C ALA A 248 -22.91 7.23 -9.65
N GLU A 249 -23.16 6.00 -10.08
CA GLU A 249 -24.00 5.72 -11.27
C GLU A 249 -25.40 6.29 -11.13
N PHE A 250 -26.05 6.05 -9.96
CA PHE A 250 -27.40 6.55 -9.70
C PHE A 250 -27.45 8.07 -9.66
N ALA A 251 -26.56 8.69 -8.86
CA ALA A 251 -26.54 10.15 -8.66
C ALA A 251 -26.25 10.94 -9.95
N THR A 252 -25.54 10.32 -10.91
CA THR A 252 -25.18 10.94 -12.20
C THR A 252 -26.00 10.41 -13.38
N SER A 253 -27.06 9.65 -13.08
CA SER A 253 -27.99 9.17 -14.11
C SER A 253 -28.82 10.32 -14.65
N ARG A 254 -29.27 10.21 -15.92
CA ARG A 254 -30.09 11.27 -16.56
C ARG A 254 -31.42 11.54 -15.85
N ASP A 255 -31.94 10.57 -15.14
CA ASP A 255 -33.20 10.71 -14.41
C ASP A 255 -33.02 11.52 -13.11
N VAL A 256 -31.83 11.47 -12.49
CA VAL A 256 -31.51 12.15 -11.23
C VAL A 256 -30.75 13.47 -11.47
N ASP A 257 -29.87 13.49 -12.44
CA ASP A 257 -29.02 14.63 -12.81
C ASP A 257 -29.18 14.99 -14.32
N PRO A 258 -30.38 15.47 -14.73
CA PRO A 258 -30.66 15.74 -16.14
C PRO A 258 -29.73 16.79 -16.76
N ASP A 259 -29.30 17.75 -15.96
CA ASP A 259 -28.41 18.84 -16.39
C ASP A 259 -26.91 18.47 -16.24
N GLY A 260 -26.59 17.30 -15.69
CA GLY A 260 -25.23 16.86 -15.44
C GLY A 260 -24.47 17.71 -14.40
N ALA A 261 -25.18 18.45 -13.56
CA ALA A 261 -24.56 19.35 -12.60
C ALA A 261 -23.87 18.60 -11.45
N VAL A 262 -24.48 17.53 -10.94
CA VAL A 262 -23.85 16.66 -9.94
C VAL A 262 -22.64 15.96 -10.53
N GLY A 263 -22.77 15.43 -11.75
CA GLY A 263 -21.68 14.79 -12.47
C GLY A 263 -20.48 15.70 -12.70
N ARG A 264 -20.71 16.99 -12.95
CA ARG A 264 -19.61 17.98 -13.06
C ARG A 264 -18.96 18.36 -11.74
N SER A 265 -19.66 18.17 -10.62
CA SER A 265 -19.08 18.37 -9.27
C SER A 265 -18.25 17.19 -8.82
N LEU A 266 -18.49 16.00 -9.36
CA LEU A 266 -17.82 14.75 -8.98
C LEU A 266 -16.62 14.42 -9.87
N CYS A 267 -15.56 13.88 -9.28
CA CYS A 267 -14.46 13.25 -10.00
C CYS A 267 -14.11 11.92 -9.31
N LEU A 268 -14.08 10.83 -10.07
CA LEU A 268 -13.68 9.53 -9.57
C LEU A 268 -12.18 9.55 -9.27
N ALA A 269 -11.81 9.37 -8.00
CA ALA A 269 -10.43 9.26 -7.54
C ALA A 269 -10.08 7.75 -7.50
N VAL A 270 -9.37 7.28 -8.53
CA VAL A 270 -9.20 5.85 -8.77
C VAL A 270 -7.77 5.42 -8.46
N ASP A 271 -7.64 4.37 -7.64
CA ASP A 271 -6.35 3.77 -7.35
C ASP A 271 -5.91 2.82 -8.48
N PRO A 272 -4.75 3.08 -9.10
CA PRO A 272 -4.21 2.21 -10.15
C PRO A 272 -3.99 0.77 -9.68
N ASP A 273 -3.56 0.53 -8.43
CA ASP A 273 -3.34 -0.82 -7.88
C ASP A 273 -4.63 -1.63 -7.78
N LEU A 274 -5.73 -0.98 -7.37
CA LEU A 274 -7.06 -1.59 -7.41
C LEU A 274 -7.43 -2.01 -8.83
N LEU A 275 -7.20 -1.14 -9.83
CA LEU A 275 -7.53 -1.46 -11.23
C LEU A 275 -6.68 -2.61 -11.77
N VAL A 276 -5.37 -2.62 -11.50
CA VAL A 276 -4.47 -3.71 -11.88
C VAL A 276 -4.97 -5.02 -11.28
N THR A 277 -5.31 -5.02 -9.99
CA THR A 277 -5.80 -6.19 -9.28
C THR A 277 -7.14 -6.68 -9.82
N ALA A 278 -8.13 -5.80 -9.94
CA ALA A 278 -9.45 -6.15 -10.46
C ALA A 278 -9.37 -6.64 -11.92
N ASN A 279 -8.58 -5.99 -12.77
CA ASN A 279 -8.36 -6.42 -14.15
C ASN A 279 -7.67 -7.80 -14.23
N ALA A 280 -6.74 -8.10 -13.32
CA ALA A 280 -6.13 -9.42 -13.24
C ALA A 280 -7.15 -10.49 -12.80
N MET A 281 -8.01 -10.19 -11.83
CA MET A 281 -9.08 -11.09 -11.35
C MET A 281 -10.06 -11.49 -12.47
N THR A 282 -10.28 -10.65 -13.48
CA THR A 282 -11.19 -10.98 -14.62
C THR A 282 -10.76 -12.22 -15.39
N ARG A 283 -9.48 -12.61 -15.33
CA ARG A 283 -8.92 -13.78 -16.03
C ARG A 283 -8.80 -15.02 -15.13
N GLY A 284 -9.32 -14.94 -13.92
CA GLY A 284 -9.15 -15.95 -12.88
C GLY A 284 -7.89 -15.69 -12.05
N TYR A 285 -7.96 -16.06 -10.77
CA TYR A 285 -6.89 -15.82 -9.81
C TYR A 285 -6.90 -16.88 -8.71
N VAL A 286 -5.84 -16.92 -7.92
CA VAL A 286 -5.72 -17.78 -6.75
C VAL A 286 -5.50 -16.94 -5.50
N VAL A 287 -5.84 -17.49 -4.36
CA VAL A 287 -5.77 -16.84 -3.04
C VAL A 287 -4.86 -17.66 -2.14
N SER A 288 -4.04 -17.01 -1.34
CA SER A 288 -3.18 -17.65 -0.34
C SER A 288 -4.02 -18.29 0.76
N ASP A 289 -3.72 -19.55 1.13
CA ASP A 289 -4.48 -20.28 2.15
C ASP A 289 -4.30 -19.72 3.57
N ALA A 290 -3.20 -19.00 3.81
CA ALA A 290 -2.91 -18.41 5.10
C ALA A 290 -2.48 -16.93 4.93
N PRO A 291 -3.09 -15.99 5.67
CA PRO A 291 -2.80 -14.57 5.54
C PRO A 291 -1.37 -14.19 5.99
N ASP A 292 -0.76 -15.02 6.84
CA ASP A 292 0.62 -14.82 7.31
C ASP A 292 1.68 -15.46 6.40
N ASN A 293 1.27 -16.27 5.43
CA ASN A 293 2.14 -16.92 4.46
C ASN A 293 1.64 -16.64 3.04
N THR A 294 2.02 -15.51 2.50
CA THR A 294 1.57 -15.01 1.18
C THR A 294 2.67 -15.03 0.12
N GLY A 295 3.86 -15.54 0.46
CA GLY A 295 5.01 -15.60 -0.45
C GLY A 295 4.80 -16.57 -1.63
N PRO A 296 5.73 -16.59 -2.61
CA PRO A 296 5.58 -17.33 -3.87
C PRO A 296 5.34 -18.84 -3.72
N GLY A 297 5.88 -19.46 -2.66
CA GLY A 297 5.76 -20.91 -2.38
C GLY A 297 4.55 -21.29 -1.52
N ALA A 298 3.72 -20.33 -1.07
CA ALA A 298 2.58 -20.63 -0.21
C ALA A 298 1.49 -21.44 -0.91
N PRO A 299 0.78 -22.32 -0.18
CA PRO A 299 -0.40 -23.02 -0.70
C PRO A 299 -1.49 -22.02 -1.11
N VAL A 300 -2.28 -22.39 -2.13
CA VAL A 300 -3.31 -21.52 -2.70
C VAL A 300 -4.55 -22.30 -3.09
N HIS A 301 -5.70 -21.63 -3.11
CA HIS A 301 -6.96 -22.12 -3.68
C HIS A 301 -7.50 -21.14 -4.73
N PRO A 302 -8.42 -21.56 -5.62
CA PRO A 302 -9.05 -20.67 -6.58
C PRO A 302 -9.85 -19.55 -5.90
N GLY A 303 -9.70 -18.31 -6.38
CA GLY A 303 -10.52 -17.18 -5.95
C GLY A 303 -11.97 -17.26 -6.49
N THR A 304 -12.90 -16.62 -5.78
CA THR A 304 -14.34 -16.70 -6.06
C THR A 304 -14.90 -15.49 -6.83
N GLY A 305 -14.14 -14.39 -6.94
CA GLY A 305 -14.63 -13.08 -7.37
C GLY A 305 -14.50 -12.77 -8.86
N GLN A 306 -14.16 -13.73 -9.73
CA GLN A 306 -13.93 -13.45 -11.15
C GLN A 306 -15.13 -12.76 -11.82
N ALA A 307 -16.34 -13.27 -11.63
CA ALA A 307 -17.54 -12.70 -12.23
C ALA A 307 -17.87 -11.31 -11.68
N ALA A 308 -17.66 -11.10 -10.37
CA ALA A 308 -17.84 -9.80 -9.73
C ALA A 308 -16.84 -8.76 -10.29
N ALA A 309 -15.57 -9.15 -10.45
CA ALA A 309 -14.55 -8.29 -11.02
C ALA A 309 -14.86 -7.88 -12.48
N VAL A 310 -15.33 -8.81 -13.31
CA VAL A 310 -15.77 -8.51 -14.69
C VAL A 310 -16.91 -7.50 -14.67
N SER A 311 -18.00 -7.79 -13.93
CA SER A 311 -19.17 -6.94 -13.88
C SER A 311 -18.86 -5.54 -13.34
N TRP A 312 -18.11 -5.46 -12.25
CA TRP A 312 -17.74 -4.19 -11.63
C TRP A 312 -16.86 -3.34 -12.54
N LEU A 313 -15.84 -3.94 -13.16
CA LEU A 313 -14.90 -3.23 -14.03
C LEU A 313 -15.58 -2.72 -15.31
N ASP A 314 -16.51 -3.49 -15.89
CA ASP A 314 -17.26 -3.06 -17.08
C ASP A 314 -18.21 -1.90 -16.76
N ARG A 315 -18.86 -1.91 -15.60
CA ARG A 315 -19.67 -0.79 -15.11
C ARG A 315 -18.79 0.44 -14.84
N LEU A 316 -17.63 0.27 -14.21
CA LEU A 316 -16.71 1.37 -13.97
C LEU A 316 -16.22 1.99 -15.29
N ARG A 317 -15.90 1.18 -16.30
CA ARG A 317 -15.53 1.68 -17.64
C ARG A 317 -16.66 2.51 -18.24
N ALA A 318 -17.90 2.00 -18.20
CA ALA A 318 -19.06 2.73 -18.70
C ALA A 318 -19.29 4.06 -17.98
N LEU A 319 -19.06 4.12 -16.67
CA LEU A 319 -19.16 5.35 -15.87
C LEU A 319 -18.00 6.31 -16.19
N ALA A 320 -16.77 5.83 -16.30
CA ALA A 320 -15.56 6.59 -16.54
C ALA A 320 -15.62 7.37 -17.89
N HIS A 321 -16.28 6.82 -18.90
CA HIS A 321 -16.51 7.53 -20.18
C HIS A 321 -17.44 8.74 -20.07
N ARG A 322 -18.17 8.87 -18.97
CA ARG A 322 -19.16 9.95 -18.76
C ARG A 322 -18.75 10.94 -17.69
N MET A 323 -17.76 10.61 -16.90
CA MET A 323 -17.35 11.36 -15.71
C MET A 323 -15.86 11.75 -15.73
N CYS A 324 -15.51 12.68 -14.87
CA CYS A 324 -14.13 12.97 -14.50
C CYS A 324 -13.50 11.76 -13.82
N VAL A 325 -12.29 11.39 -14.24
CA VAL A 325 -11.47 10.37 -13.60
C VAL A 325 -10.10 10.96 -13.31
N ALA A 326 -9.60 10.81 -12.09
CA ALA A 326 -8.26 11.24 -11.68
C ALA A 326 -7.54 10.08 -10.98
N PRO A 327 -6.28 9.81 -11.30
CA PRO A 327 -5.51 8.78 -10.61
C PRO A 327 -5.13 9.27 -9.21
N THR A 328 -5.13 8.36 -8.23
CA THR A 328 -4.41 8.56 -6.98
C THR A 328 -2.95 8.09 -7.13
N PRO A 329 -2.04 8.37 -6.19
CA PRO A 329 -0.75 7.69 -6.15
C PRO A 329 -0.97 6.17 -6.12
N TYR A 330 -0.09 5.43 -6.82
CA TYR A 330 -0.18 3.97 -6.92
C TYR A 330 -0.25 3.33 -5.53
N ALA A 331 -1.22 2.44 -5.31
CA ALA A 331 -1.48 1.77 -4.04
C ALA A 331 -1.62 2.73 -2.84
N GLN A 332 -2.05 3.99 -3.05
CA GLN A 332 -2.10 5.02 -2.00
C GLN A 332 -0.75 5.22 -1.29
N ALA A 333 0.37 5.11 -2.02
CA ALA A 333 1.71 5.19 -1.45
C ALA A 333 1.96 6.51 -0.71
N ASP A 334 2.59 6.43 0.44
CA ASP A 334 3.04 7.59 1.22
C ASP A 334 4.21 8.28 0.52
N LEU A 335 3.96 9.47 -0.03
CA LEU A 335 4.96 10.25 -0.76
C LEU A 335 6.12 10.74 0.13
N ASP A 336 5.91 10.95 1.44
CA ASP A 336 6.98 11.24 2.41
C ASP A 336 7.90 10.02 2.56
N ALA A 337 7.32 8.83 2.68
CA ALA A 337 8.07 7.58 2.75
C ALA A 337 8.86 7.31 1.46
N VAL A 338 8.24 7.47 0.29
CA VAL A 338 8.90 7.33 -1.02
C VAL A 338 10.10 8.28 -1.14
N GLN A 339 9.95 9.54 -0.71
CA GLN A 339 11.04 10.51 -0.73
C GLN A 339 12.18 10.11 0.22
N ARG A 340 11.86 9.55 1.40
CA ARG A 340 12.86 9.08 2.38
C ARG A 340 13.64 7.87 1.88
N VAL A 341 13.00 6.96 1.14
CA VAL A 341 13.69 5.82 0.51
C VAL A 341 14.77 6.28 -0.47
N GLY A 342 14.50 7.32 -1.24
CA GLY A 342 15.48 7.97 -2.09
C GLY A 342 15.78 7.28 -3.43
N ASP A 343 15.11 6.15 -3.75
CA ASP A 343 15.28 5.45 -5.02
C ASP A 343 14.55 6.16 -6.17
N THR A 344 15.24 6.36 -7.29
CA THR A 344 14.68 7.08 -8.46
C THR A 344 13.59 6.28 -9.16
N GLY A 345 13.75 4.98 -9.33
CA GLY A 345 12.77 4.11 -9.97
C GLY A 345 11.48 4.00 -9.16
N LEU A 346 11.60 3.99 -7.82
CA LEU A 346 10.43 4.02 -6.92
C LEU A 346 9.68 5.34 -7.01
N ARG A 347 10.41 6.48 -7.08
CA ARG A 347 9.82 7.80 -7.25
C ARG A 347 9.04 7.91 -8.56
N ASP A 348 9.64 7.47 -9.67
CA ASP A 348 8.99 7.48 -11.00
C ASP A 348 7.73 6.61 -11.01
N ALA A 349 7.77 5.43 -10.37
CA ALA A 349 6.61 4.56 -10.24
C ALA A 349 5.49 5.14 -9.35
N ALA A 350 5.84 5.95 -8.34
CA ALA A 350 4.88 6.68 -7.50
C ALA A 350 4.29 7.93 -8.20
N GLY A 351 4.85 8.33 -9.34
CA GLY A 351 4.44 9.52 -10.08
C GLY A 351 3.03 9.42 -10.65
N THR A 352 2.30 10.55 -10.65
CA THR A 352 0.94 10.63 -11.19
C THR A 352 0.85 10.38 -12.69
N ALA A 353 1.93 10.57 -13.44
CA ALA A 353 2.00 10.24 -14.87
C ALA A 353 1.86 8.72 -15.07
N THR A 354 2.69 7.93 -14.39
CA THR A 354 2.63 6.45 -14.45
C THR A 354 1.27 5.93 -13.95
N ALA A 355 0.78 6.46 -12.82
CA ALA A 355 -0.53 6.12 -12.27
C ALA A 355 -1.65 6.37 -13.29
N GLY A 356 -1.61 7.54 -13.96
CA GLY A 356 -2.59 7.88 -14.97
C GLY A 356 -2.53 7.00 -16.22
N ASP A 357 -1.34 6.61 -16.67
CA ASP A 357 -1.20 5.72 -17.84
C ASP A 357 -1.83 4.35 -17.58
N ILE A 358 -1.71 3.83 -16.35
CA ILE A 358 -2.37 2.59 -15.92
C ILE A 358 -3.89 2.75 -15.95
N VAL A 359 -4.41 3.84 -15.38
CA VAL A 359 -5.85 4.15 -15.37
C VAL A 359 -6.39 4.27 -16.79
N ASP A 360 -5.71 5.02 -17.65
CA ASP A 360 -6.11 5.24 -19.05
C ASP A 360 -6.14 3.93 -19.82
N GLN A 361 -5.11 3.08 -19.64
CA GLN A 361 -5.02 1.79 -20.33
C GLN A 361 -6.13 0.81 -19.91
N ILE A 362 -6.46 0.75 -18.62
CA ILE A 362 -7.45 -0.23 -18.11
C ILE A 362 -8.87 0.24 -18.36
N LEU A 363 -9.16 1.53 -18.18
CA LEU A 363 -10.51 2.08 -18.33
C LEU A 363 -10.82 2.57 -19.75
N GLY A 364 -9.81 2.78 -20.60
CA GLY A 364 -10.00 3.30 -21.96
C GLY A 364 -10.37 4.78 -21.99
N VAL A 365 -9.89 5.59 -21.06
CA VAL A 365 -10.18 7.03 -20.92
C VAL A 365 -8.90 7.86 -20.91
N ALA A 366 -9.05 9.16 -20.97
CA ALA A 366 -7.98 10.12 -20.67
C ALA A 366 -8.21 10.70 -19.27
N SER A 367 -7.53 10.17 -18.27
CA SER A 367 -7.65 10.65 -16.89
C SER A 367 -7.03 12.04 -16.71
N ILE A 368 -7.55 12.78 -15.72
CA ILE A 368 -7.10 14.15 -15.45
C ILE A 368 -5.67 14.13 -14.94
N ARG A 369 -4.84 14.98 -15.53
CA ARG A 369 -3.43 15.20 -15.16
C ARG A 369 -3.26 16.55 -14.46
N GLY A 370 -2.11 16.76 -13.85
CA GLY A 370 -1.74 18.04 -13.22
C GLY A 370 -2.19 18.20 -11.77
N ALA A 371 -2.88 17.20 -11.20
CA ALA A 371 -3.15 17.14 -9.78
C ALA A 371 -2.59 15.86 -9.16
N THR A 372 -2.15 15.95 -7.91
CA THR A 372 -1.82 14.81 -7.06
C THR A 372 -2.76 14.82 -5.87
N LEU A 373 -3.52 13.73 -5.73
CA LEU A 373 -4.43 13.52 -4.60
C LEU A 373 -3.62 12.90 -3.46
N ILE A 374 -3.38 13.65 -2.38
CA ILE A 374 -2.61 13.13 -1.24
C ILE A 374 -3.47 12.15 -0.46
N ALA A 375 -3.07 10.87 -0.43
CA ALA A 375 -3.89 9.75 0.04
C ALA A 375 -4.44 9.94 1.47
N ASP A 376 -3.60 10.40 2.39
CA ASP A 376 -3.96 10.67 3.79
C ASP A 376 -4.20 12.18 4.06
N GLY A 377 -4.23 12.98 3.01
CA GLY A 377 -4.50 14.41 3.08
C GLY A 377 -3.35 15.27 3.63
N LEU A 378 -2.32 14.72 4.25
CA LEU A 378 -1.25 15.48 4.89
C LEU A 378 -0.11 15.78 3.91
N LEU A 379 0.08 17.06 3.57
CA LEU A 379 1.19 17.50 2.73
C LEU A 379 2.41 17.83 3.60
N THR A 380 3.48 17.05 3.45
CA THR A 380 4.77 17.29 4.13
C THR A 380 5.76 18.00 3.20
N ARG A 381 6.81 18.58 3.76
CA ARG A 381 7.88 19.18 2.98
C ARG A 381 8.52 18.18 2.02
N ARG A 382 8.76 16.94 2.48
CA ARG A 382 9.34 15.88 1.63
C ARG A 382 8.43 15.47 0.49
N SER A 383 7.11 15.41 0.74
CA SER A 383 6.14 15.19 -0.36
C SER A 383 6.19 16.32 -1.38
N VAL A 384 6.35 17.58 -0.96
CA VAL A 384 6.50 18.74 -1.85
C VAL A 384 7.79 18.63 -2.68
N ASP A 385 8.90 18.24 -2.06
CA ASP A 385 10.19 18.06 -2.74
C ASP A 385 10.09 16.93 -3.80
N LEU A 386 9.45 15.82 -3.46
CA LEU A 386 9.18 14.71 -4.40
C LEU A 386 8.34 15.17 -5.59
N LEU A 387 7.21 15.84 -5.32
CA LEU A 387 6.30 16.32 -6.36
C LEU A 387 6.96 17.34 -7.27
N GLY A 388 7.81 18.20 -6.71
CA GLY A 388 8.60 19.15 -7.50
C GLY A 388 9.61 18.46 -8.43
N ALA A 389 10.24 17.40 -7.95
CA ALA A 389 11.19 16.61 -8.75
C ALA A 389 10.50 15.84 -9.88
N LEU A 390 9.35 15.23 -9.62
CA LEU A 390 8.61 14.42 -10.59
C LEU A 390 7.98 15.23 -11.73
N ASN A 391 7.51 16.46 -11.44
CA ASN A 391 6.73 17.25 -12.42
C ASN A 391 7.56 18.34 -13.09
N GLY A 392 8.81 18.57 -12.68
CA GLY A 392 9.73 19.51 -13.32
C GLY A 392 9.12 20.88 -13.55
N ALA A 393 9.32 21.46 -14.76
CA ALA A 393 8.80 22.78 -15.12
C ALA A 393 7.28 22.84 -15.28
N GLY A 394 6.59 21.69 -15.45
CA GLY A 394 5.13 21.64 -15.61
C GLY A 394 4.36 21.91 -14.33
N GLY A 395 4.98 21.66 -13.20
CA GLY A 395 4.36 21.80 -11.88
C GLY A 395 3.19 20.84 -11.63
N THR A 396 2.67 20.84 -10.42
CA THR A 396 1.48 20.07 -10.03
C THR A 396 0.68 20.78 -8.95
N VAL A 397 -0.62 20.45 -8.89
CA VAL A 397 -1.51 20.87 -7.81
C VAL A 397 -1.65 19.72 -6.81
N ALA A 398 -1.24 19.91 -5.57
CA ALA A 398 -1.42 18.94 -4.50
C ALA A 398 -2.74 19.20 -3.77
N VAL A 399 -3.68 18.26 -3.85
CA VAL A 399 -4.94 18.31 -3.09
C VAL A 399 -4.67 17.73 -1.71
N ALA A 400 -4.71 18.56 -0.67
CA ALA A 400 -4.30 18.17 0.68
C ALA A 400 -5.13 18.89 1.75
N ALA A 401 -5.12 18.40 3.01
CA ALA A 401 -5.77 19.05 4.11
C ALA A 401 -5.14 20.43 4.42
N ALA A 402 -5.96 21.42 4.68
CA ALA A 402 -5.50 22.69 5.18
C ALA A 402 -4.81 22.51 6.55
N GLN A 403 -3.68 23.16 6.74
CA GLN A 403 -3.10 23.26 8.08
C GLN A 403 -3.84 24.35 8.84
N PHE A 404 -4.24 24.07 10.07
CA PHE A 404 -4.74 25.11 10.95
C PHE A 404 -3.57 26.02 11.32
N SER A 405 -3.53 27.23 10.79
CA SER A 405 -2.74 28.30 11.40
C SER A 405 -3.36 28.57 12.77
N GLY A 406 -2.55 28.46 13.82
CA GLY A 406 -2.98 28.56 15.21
C GLY A 406 -3.95 29.73 15.47
N GLN A 407 -4.59 29.73 16.64
CA GLN A 407 -5.52 30.76 17.08
C GLN A 407 -5.14 32.12 16.51
N ASP A 408 -6.08 32.76 15.87
CA ASP A 408 -5.89 34.16 15.44
C ASP A 408 -5.67 34.98 16.73
N SER A 409 -4.39 35.33 16.97
CA SER A 409 -3.93 35.94 18.22
C SER A 409 -4.57 37.31 18.52
N ALA A 410 -5.37 37.81 17.57
CA ALA A 410 -5.99 39.15 17.66
C ALA A 410 -7.43 39.10 18.21
N THR A 411 -8.19 38.04 18.03
CA THR A 411 -9.63 38.01 18.35
C THR A 411 -10.03 36.92 19.35
N GLY A 412 -9.17 35.92 19.63
CA GLY A 412 -9.52 34.76 20.43
C GLY A 412 -10.60 33.85 19.83
N GLU A 413 -11.08 34.16 18.61
CA GLU A 413 -12.05 33.34 17.90
C GLU A 413 -11.40 32.13 17.24
N PRO A 414 -12.12 30.99 17.18
CA PRO A 414 -11.62 29.78 16.53
C PRO A 414 -11.38 30.03 15.02
N ALA A 415 -10.16 29.84 14.56
CA ALA A 415 -9.79 30.09 13.18
C ALA A 415 -10.58 29.20 12.20
N THR A 416 -11.13 29.79 11.14
CA THR A 416 -11.64 29.04 9.99
C THR A 416 -10.43 28.51 9.21
N ALA A 417 -10.49 27.25 8.74
CA ALA A 417 -9.45 26.69 7.92
C ALA A 417 -9.22 27.52 6.65
N ASP A 418 -7.97 27.90 6.39
CA ASP A 418 -7.61 28.60 5.15
C ASP A 418 -7.51 27.60 4.00
N ILE A 419 -8.54 27.53 3.18
CA ILE A 419 -8.64 26.63 2.02
C ILE A 419 -8.31 27.34 0.70
N ALA A 420 -7.76 28.56 0.73
CA ALA A 420 -7.30 29.23 -0.48
C ALA A 420 -6.10 28.50 -1.10
N PRO A 421 -6.07 28.27 -2.40
CA PRO A 421 -4.91 27.71 -3.08
C PRO A 421 -3.66 28.56 -2.83
N ARG A 422 -2.54 27.90 -2.49
CA ARG A 422 -1.28 28.58 -2.17
C ARG A 422 -0.07 27.88 -2.78
N ARG A 423 0.87 28.65 -3.27
CA ARG A 423 2.13 28.12 -3.77
C ARG A 423 3.01 27.69 -2.58
N VAL A 424 3.45 26.43 -2.56
CA VAL A 424 4.30 25.86 -1.50
C VAL A 424 5.76 25.65 -1.94
N SER A 425 5.99 25.52 -3.26
CA SER A 425 7.32 25.55 -3.87
C SER A 425 7.26 26.19 -5.25
N ALA A 426 8.35 26.25 -5.98
CA ALA A 426 8.37 26.77 -7.36
C ALA A 426 7.46 25.94 -8.30
N GLN A 427 7.34 24.64 -8.07
CA GLN A 427 6.63 23.68 -8.91
C GLN A 427 5.33 23.16 -8.32
N VAL A 428 5.07 23.37 -7.01
CA VAL A 428 3.91 22.78 -6.34
C VAL A 428 3.02 23.86 -5.78
N VAL A 429 1.73 23.77 -6.11
CA VAL A 429 0.66 24.56 -5.52
C VAL A 429 -0.23 23.65 -4.70
N ALA A 430 -0.45 23.96 -3.43
CA ALA A 430 -1.45 23.26 -2.61
C ALA A 430 -2.84 23.81 -2.94
N ALA A 431 -3.79 22.90 -3.17
CA ALA A 431 -5.24 23.17 -3.17
C ALA A 431 -5.83 22.56 -1.90
N PRO A 432 -5.94 23.33 -0.80
CA PRO A 432 -6.34 22.78 0.49
C PRO A 432 -7.84 22.48 0.53
N PHE A 433 -8.21 21.43 1.25
CA PHE A 433 -9.59 21.17 1.70
C PHE A 433 -9.71 21.40 3.21
N ASP A 434 -10.95 21.59 3.68
CA ASP A 434 -11.22 21.78 5.11
C ASP A 434 -11.02 20.44 5.85
N PRO A 435 -10.06 20.33 6.78
CA PRO A 435 -9.76 19.08 7.47
C PRO A 435 -10.90 18.62 8.38
N THR A 436 -11.77 19.53 8.87
CA THR A 436 -12.90 19.15 9.70
C THR A 436 -14.01 18.53 8.85
N VAL A 437 -14.24 19.08 7.65
CA VAL A 437 -15.17 18.47 6.68
C VAL A 437 -14.64 17.10 6.22
N GLY A 438 -13.35 17.02 5.89
CA GLY A 438 -12.71 15.75 5.54
C GLY A 438 -12.84 14.70 6.65
N ALA A 439 -12.70 15.12 7.91
CA ALA A 439 -12.86 14.25 9.07
C ALA A 439 -14.29 13.72 9.25
N ALA A 440 -15.29 14.57 9.08
CA ALA A 440 -16.69 14.17 9.16
C ALA A 440 -17.06 13.18 8.04
N LEU A 441 -16.56 13.41 6.82
CA LEU A 441 -16.70 12.46 5.71
C LEU A 441 -16.01 11.12 6.02
N ALA A 442 -14.80 11.16 6.58
CA ALA A 442 -14.04 9.97 6.91
C ALA A 442 -14.68 9.15 8.05
N ALA A 443 -15.45 9.79 8.91
CA ALA A 443 -16.18 9.14 10.00
C ALA A 443 -17.45 8.42 9.52
N ALA A 444 -18.05 8.85 8.40
CA ALA A 444 -19.27 8.24 7.87
C ALA A 444 -19.05 6.78 7.46
N GLY A 445 -20.08 5.94 7.68
CA GLY A 445 -20.09 4.53 7.34
C GLY A 445 -19.86 3.59 8.51
N THR A 446 -19.59 2.32 8.21
CA THR A 446 -19.51 1.24 9.21
C THR A 446 -18.18 1.17 9.95
N ASP A 447 -17.07 1.55 9.29
CA ASP A 447 -15.73 1.56 9.87
C ASP A 447 -15.15 2.98 9.78
N PRO A 448 -15.38 3.83 10.81
CA PRO A 448 -14.95 5.21 10.78
C PRO A 448 -13.43 5.31 10.71
N VAL A 449 -12.93 5.97 9.69
CA VAL A 449 -11.50 6.26 9.51
C VAL A 449 -11.16 7.56 10.21
N ALA A 450 -10.12 7.57 11.01
CA ALA A 450 -9.55 8.78 11.58
C ALA A 450 -8.31 9.19 10.78
N PRO A 451 -8.40 10.21 9.91
CA PRO A 451 -7.26 10.70 9.15
C PRO A 451 -6.08 11.10 10.04
N THR A 452 -4.86 11.01 9.53
CA THR A 452 -3.64 11.26 10.31
C THR A 452 -3.45 12.73 10.68
N TYR A 453 -4.11 13.63 9.99
CA TYR A 453 -4.14 15.05 10.33
C TYR A 453 -5.07 15.42 11.50
N LEU A 454 -5.82 14.43 12.04
CA LEU A 454 -6.65 14.62 13.22
C LEU A 454 -5.96 14.20 14.51
N ASP A 455 -6.45 14.77 15.64
CA ASP A 455 -6.05 14.33 16.97
C ASP A 455 -6.50 12.88 17.25
N ALA A 456 -5.66 12.13 17.98
CA ALA A 456 -5.94 10.73 18.32
C ALA A 456 -7.18 10.57 19.22
N SER A 457 -7.46 11.56 20.09
CA SER A 457 -8.64 11.56 20.98
C SER A 457 -9.95 11.59 20.18
N LEU A 458 -9.99 12.36 19.10
CA LEU A 458 -11.15 12.44 18.22
C LEU A 458 -11.42 11.10 17.53
N ALA A 459 -10.37 10.37 17.14
CA ALA A 459 -10.51 9.04 16.55
C ALA A 459 -11.23 8.03 17.45
N VAL A 460 -11.02 8.12 18.77
CA VAL A 460 -11.70 7.28 19.74
C VAL A 460 -13.18 7.65 19.83
N ARG A 461 -13.48 8.93 19.91
CA ARG A 461 -14.86 9.42 19.99
C ARG A 461 -15.68 9.02 18.75
N LEU A 462 -15.17 9.25 17.55
CA LEU A 462 -15.85 8.92 16.30
C LEU A 462 -16.22 7.43 16.19
N ARG A 463 -15.47 6.55 16.83
CA ARG A 463 -15.79 5.12 16.87
C ARG A 463 -16.94 4.78 17.83
N HIS A 464 -17.18 5.62 18.84
CA HIS A 464 -18.28 5.43 19.81
C HIS A 464 -19.61 6.00 19.31
N ASP A 465 -19.58 7.00 18.43
CA ASP A 465 -20.78 7.58 17.84
C ASP A 465 -21.52 6.59 16.93
N SER A 466 -22.84 6.71 16.84
CA SER A 466 -23.63 5.89 15.93
C SER A 466 -23.35 6.23 14.46
N ALA A 467 -23.57 5.25 13.55
CA ALA A 467 -23.43 5.50 12.11
C ALA A 467 -24.34 6.64 11.63
N THR A 468 -25.55 6.74 12.19
CA THR A 468 -26.50 7.83 11.89
C THR A 468 -25.98 9.18 12.35
N ALA A 469 -25.43 9.29 13.56
CA ALA A 469 -24.83 10.53 14.05
C ALA A 469 -23.66 10.98 13.15
N ARG A 470 -22.77 10.05 12.81
CA ARG A 470 -21.64 10.32 11.89
C ARG A 470 -22.09 10.71 10.48
N ARG A 471 -23.16 10.07 9.95
CA ARG A 471 -23.76 10.48 8.68
C ARG A 471 -24.28 11.91 8.76
N GLN A 472 -25.00 12.27 9.81
CA GLN A 472 -25.50 13.63 10.02
C GLN A 472 -24.37 14.67 10.10
N ASP A 473 -23.28 14.33 10.77
CA ASP A 473 -22.08 15.18 10.82
C ASP A 473 -21.47 15.38 9.42
N ALA A 474 -21.43 14.34 8.59
CA ALA A 474 -20.97 14.45 7.22
C ALA A 474 -21.90 15.38 6.39
N LEU A 475 -23.22 15.18 6.45
CA LEU A 475 -24.20 16.00 5.72
C LEU A 475 -24.14 17.47 6.15
N GLY A 476 -24.10 17.72 7.46
CA GLY A 476 -23.96 19.06 8.02
C GLY A 476 -22.66 19.74 7.59
N SER A 477 -21.55 19.02 7.66
CA SER A 477 -20.22 19.54 7.29
C SER A 477 -20.12 19.88 5.80
N MET A 478 -20.77 19.13 4.91
CA MET A 478 -20.82 19.43 3.48
C MET A 478 -21.59 20.71 3.16
N LEU A 479 -22.61 21.05 3.95
CA LEU A 479 -23.51 22.16 3.68
C LEU A 479 -23.16 23.47 4.41
N TRP A 480 -22.38 23.39 5.51
CA TRP A 480 -22.18 24.52 6.41
C TRP A 480 -21.67 25.78 5.70
N ARG A 481 -20.70 25.65 4.78
CA ARG A 481 -20.12 26.79 4.05
C ARG A 481 -21.11 27.41 3.07
N GLY A 482 -21.97 26.59 2.46
CA GLY A 482 -23.07 27.04 1.59
C GLY A 482 -24.10 27.85 2.36
N LEU A 483 -24.39 27.42 3.60
CA LEU A 483 -25.40 28.03 4.48
C LEU A 483 -24.86 29.22 5.30
N GLN A 484 -23.56 29.58 5.15
CA GLN A 484 -22.94 30.72 5.81
C GLN A 484 -22.44 31.74 4.76
N PRO A 485 -23.29 32.63 4.27
CA PRO A 485 -22.96 33.57 3.18
C PRO A 485 -21.85 34.57 3.54
N ASP A 486 -21.59 34.78 4.83
CA ASP A 486 -20.57 35.71 5.35
C ASP A 486 -19.14 35.13 5.29
N VAL A 487 -18.99 33.83 5.10
CA VAL A 487 -17.69 33.20 4.92
C VAL A 487 -17.09 33.64 3.58
N ALA A 488 -15.93 34.31 3.62
CA ALA A 488 -15.30 34.91 2.45
C ALA A 488 -14.88 33.88 1.37
N GLN A 489 -14.42 32.71 1.79
CA GLN A 489 -13.99 31.65 0.89
C GLN A 489 -15.19 30.83 0.41
N ARG A 490 -15.51 30.98 -0.89
CA ARG A 490 -16.69 30.35 -1.51
C ARG A 490 -16.30 29.16 -2.41
N THR A 491 -15.27 28.42 -2.03
CA THR A 491 -14.85 27.16 -2.67
C THR A 491 -14.78 26.06 -1.64
N GLU A 492 -15.15 24.85 -2.03
CA GLU A 492 -15.07 23.67 -1.16
C GLU A 492 -14.57 22.49 -1.98
N VAL A 493 -13.58 21.77 -1.44
CA VAL A 493 -13.13 20.50 -1.99
C VAL A 493 -13.47 19.41 -0.97
N LEU A 494 -14.37 18.53 -1.35
CA LEU A 494 -14.81 17.42 -0.52
C LEU A 494 -13.92 16.21 -0.81
N VAL A 495 -13.13 15.81 0.15
CA VAL A 495 -12.16 14.71 0.03
C VAL A 495 -12.45 13.65 1.09
N PRO A 496 -13.22 12.60 0.73
CA PRO A 496 -13.42 11.44 1.59
C PRO A 496 -12.13 10.60 1.69
N PRO A 497 -12.06 9.68 2.68
CA PRO A 497 -10.92 8.77 2.78
C PRO A 497 -10.89 7.79 1.60
N ALA A 498 -9.70 7.37 1.21
CA ALA A 498 -9.52 6.46 0.06
C ALA A 498 -10.28 5.12 0.22
N THR A 499 -10.24 4.53 1.41
CA THR A 499 -10.92 3.27 1.74
C THR A 499 -12.23 3.52 2.48
N TRP A 500 -13.16 4.23 1.85
CA TRP A 500 -14.43 4.59 2.46
C TRP A 500 -15.41 3.41 2.57
N THR A 501 -16.01 3.20 3.75
CA THR A 501 -16.86 2.03 4.06
C THR A 501 -18.33 2.41 4.22
N LEU A 502 -18.88 3.12 3.25
CA LEU A 502 -20.28 3.53 3.26
C LEU A 502 -21.24 2.35 3.10
N GLN A 503 -22.38 2.44 3.74
CA GLN A 503 -23.58 1.69 3.37
C GLN A 503 -24.33 2.40 2.24
N SER A 504 -25.27 1.70 1.60
CA SER A 504 -26.06 2.27 0.49
C SER A 504 -26.79 3.54 0.91
N ASP A 505 -27.34 3.55 2.13
CA ASP A 505 -28.08 4.70 2.67
C ASP A 505 -27.14 5.89 2.94
N ASP A 506 -25.92 5.65 3.41
CA ASP A 506 -24.95 6.71 3.65
C ASP A 506 -24.49 7.33 2.33
N ALA A 507 -24.17 6.50 1.34
CA ALA A 507 -23.75 6.95 0.02
C ALA A 507 -24.88 7.72 -0.70
N GLY A 508 -26.11 7.20 -0.59
CA GLY A 508 -27.31 7.86 -1.11
C GLY A 508 -27.57 9.20 -0.45
N ALA A 509 -27.51 9.31 0.88
CA ALA A 509 -27.73 10.54 1.61
C ALA A 509 -26.69 11.62 1.26
N ILE A 510 -25.41 11.26 1.19
CA ILE A 510 -24.30 12.17 0.82
C ILE A 510 -24.52 12.73 -0.59
N LEU A 511 -24.73 11.88 -1.60
CA LEU A 511 -24.89 12.34 -2.98
C LEU A 511 -26.22 13.06 -3.20
N THR A 512 -27.29 12.67 -2.53
CA THR A 512 -28.57 13.39 -2.55
C THR A 512 -28.44 14.78 -1.93
N THR A 513 -27.68 14.91 -0.85
CA THR A 513 -27.39 16.21 -0.21
C THR A 513 -26.58 17.12 -1.12
N LEU A 514 -25.55 16.58 -1.80
CA LEU A 514 -24.81 17.34 -2.82
C LEU A 514 -25.75 17.79 -3.95
N ALA A 515 -26.58 16.88 -4.45
CA ALA A 515 -27.56 17.20 -5.50
C ALA A 515 -28.58 18.25 -5.04
N ALA A 516 -29.03 18.21 -3.78
CA ALA A 516 -29.92 19.20 -3.21
C ALA A 516 -29.28 20.58 -3.10
N ALA A 517 -28.01 20.64 -2.64
CA ALA A 517 -27.25 21.88 -2.58
C ALA A 517 -27.06 22.51 -3.95
N VAL A 518 -26.78 21.73 -4.98
CA VAL A 518 -26.63 22.22 -6.37
C VAL A 518 -27.98 22.68 -6.93
N ARG A 519 -29.03 21.90 -6.78
CA ARG A 519 -30.38 22.25 -7.30
C ARG A 519 -30.99 23.46 -6.60
N SER A 520 -30.71 23.67 -5.32
CA SER A 520 -31.17 24.84 -4.59
C SER A 520 -30.38 26.12 -4.89
N GLY A 521 -29.26 26.02 -5.60
CA GLY A 521 -28.38 27.15 -5.87
C GLY A 521 -27.43 27.52 -4.72
N LEU A 522 -27.40 26.76 -3.63
CA LEU A 522 -26.40 26.92 -2.56
C LEU A 522 -24.99 26.56 -3.00
N ALA A 523 -24.90 25.61 -3.92
CA ALA A 523 -23.65 25.18 -4.51
C ALA A 523 -23.69 25.26 -6.04
N VAL A 524 -22.53 25.49 -6.65
CA VAL A 524 -22.33 25.39 -8.10
C VAL A 524 -21.22 24.39 -8.39
N PRO A 525 -21.35 23.62 -9.48
CA PRO A 525 -20.33 22.65 -9.87
C PRO A 525 -18.99 23.33 -10.18
N ARG A 526 -17.91 22.81 -9.64
CA ARG A 526 -16.53 23.14 -10.01
C ARG A 526 -15.81 21.88 -10.43
N PRO A 527 -15.69 21.58 -11.74
CA PRO A 527 -14.95 20.42 -12.21
C PRO A 527 -13.49 20.44 -11.76
N LEU A 528 -12.91 19.28 -11.49
CA LEU A 528 -11.51 19.17 -11.06
C LEU A 528 -10.51 19.88 -12.01
N PRO A 529 -10.65 19.85 -13.34
CA PRO A 529 -9.80 20.65 -14.23
C PRO A 529 -9.87 22.17 -13.97
N ALA A 530 -11.02 22.70 -13.60
CA ALA A 530 -11.17 24.11 -13.26
C ALA A 530 -10.46 24.43 -11.93
N LEU A 531 -10.58 23.54 -10.94
CA LEU A 531 -9.82 23.66 -9.69
C LEU A 531 -8.31 23.68 -9.95
N ILE A 532 -7.81 22.80 -10.81
CA ILE A 532 -6.39 22.72 -11.17
C ILE A 532 -5.95 24.02 -11.88
N ALA A 533 -6.76 24.52 -12.80
CA ALA A 533 -6.46 25.74 -13.54
C ALA A 533 -6.39 26.97 -12.60
N ASP A 534 -7.38 27.13 -11.71
CA ASP A 534 -7.44 28.22 -10.74
C ASP A 534 -6.26 28.16 -9.76
N ALA A 535 -5.96 26.95 -9.23
CA ALA A 535 -4.82 26.77 -8.35
C ALA A 535 -3.49 27.08 -9.05
N SER A 536 -3.31 26.62 -10.29
CA SER A 536 -2.10 26.86 -11.09
C SER A 536 -1.91 28.34 -11.43
N ALA A 537 -2.97 29.10 -11.50
CA ALA A 537 -2.94 30.54 -11.74
C ALA A 537 -2.43 31.37 -10.55
N VAL A 538 -2.28 30.76 -9.36
CA VAL A 538 -1.74 31.44 -8.16
C VAL A 538 -0.28 31.83 -8.39
N ASN A 539 -0.04 33.12 -8.47
CA ASN A 539 1.29 33.72 -8.76
C ASN A 539 1.90 34.41 -7.51
N ALA A 540 1.64 33.87 -6.32
CA ALA A 540 2.21 34.37 -5.07
C ALA A 540 3.60 33.76 -4.80
N ALA A 541 4.40 34.45 -3.98
CA ALA A 541 5.68 33.89 -3.50
C ALA A 541 5.42 32.56 -2.74
N PRO A 542 6.26 31.54 -2.91
CA PRO A 542 6.11 30.27 -2.22
C PRO A 542 6.14 30.44 -0.70
N ARG A 543 5.20 29.80 -0.02
CA ARG A 543 5.18 29.65 1.45
C ARG A 543 5.39 28.17 1.77
N PRO A 544 6.60 27.77 2.17
CA PRO A 544 6.91 26.38 2.46
C PRO A 544 5.98 25.78 3.52
N VAL A 545 5.73 24.49 3.41
CA VAL A 545 5.04 23.71 4.44
C VAL A 545 5.97 23.58 5.65
N GLY A 546 5.43 23.71 6.87
CA GLY A 546 6.20 23.59 8.12
C GLY A 546 6.79 22.18 8.31
N ASP A 547 7.93 22.11 8.98
CA ASP A 547 8.65 20.85 9.25
C ASP A 547 8.13 20.10 10.50
N ASP A 548 7.21 20.70 11.26
CA ASP A 548 6.97 20.35 12.67
C ASP A 548 5.95 19.21 12.91
N ILE A 549 5.33 18.67 11.86
CA ILE A 549 4.28 17.66 12.04
C ILE A 549 4.80 16.30 11.54
N ALA A 550 5.22 15.44 12.47
CA ALA A 550 5.35 14.03 12.17
C ALA A 550 3.93 13.43 12.09
N PRO A 551 3.50 12.94 10.92
CA PRO A 551 2.17 12.34 10.79
C PRO A 551 2.02 11.14 11.72
N ARG A 552 0.84 10.99 12.31
CA ARG A 552 0.49 9.77 13.03
C ARG A 552 0.51 8.58 12.07
N GLY A 553 1.14 7.46 12.45
CA GLY A 553 1.30 6.30 11.56
C GLY A 553 2.35 6.49 10.46
N ARG A 554 3.32 7.42 10.64
CA ARG A 554 4.49 7.53 9.78
C ARG A 554 5.24 6.20 9.73
N PHE A 555 5.75 5.85 8.57
CA PHE A 555 6.59 4.67 8.41
C PHE A 555 7.92 4.84 9.16
N ASP A 556 8.33 3.80 9.88
CA ASP A 556 9.55 3.79 10.68
C ASP A 556 10.80 3.85 9.80
N ASP A 557 11.89 4.45 10.34
CA ASP A 557 13.16 4.53 9.62
C ASP A 557 13.75 3.15 9.31
N VAL A 558 13.42 2.13 10.10
CA VAL A 558 13.83 0.73 9.86
C VAL A 558 13.21 0.21 8.57
N VAL A 559 11.89 0.37 8.39
CA VAL A 559 11.18 -0.05 7.17
C VAL A 559 11.73 0.69 5.95
N ILE A 560 11.96 1.99 6.07
CA ILE A 560 12.53 2.82 4.99
C ILE A 560 13.91 2.33 4.58
N ALA A 561 14.78 2.05 5.55
CA ALA A 561 16.13 1.55 5.29
C ALA A 561 16.12 0.15 4.64
N GLN A 562 15.21 -0.74 5.06
CA GLN A 562 15.02 -2.05 4.44
C GLN A 562 14.58 -1.92 2.97
N ILE A 563 13.56 -1.10 2.69
CA ILE A 563 13.11 -0.85 1.32
C ILE A 563 14.26 -0.32 0.46
N ALA A 564 15.03 0.65 0.95
CA ALA A 564 16.16 1.22 0.23
C ALA A 564 17.24 0.17 -0.06
N GLY A 565 17.54 -0.71 0.91
CA GLY A 565 18.50 -1.81 0.75
C GLY A 565 18.07 -2.81 -0.32
N GLU A 566 16.80 -3.26 -0.28
CA GLU A 566 16.29 -4.22 -1.25
C GLU A 566 16.15 -3.62 -2.67
N LEU A 567 15.79 -2.34 -2.78
CA LEU A 567 15.75 -1.66 -4.08
C LEU A 567 17.14 -1.51 -4.70
N ALA A 568 18.17 -1.26 -3.89
CA ALA A 568 19.55 -1.21 -4.39
C ALA A 568 19.99 -2.58 -4.96
N ARG A 569 19.66 -3.67 -4.27
CA ARG A 569 19.90 -5.04 -4.74
C ARG A 569 19.10 -5.35 -6.01
N LEU A 570 17.81 -5.03 -6.02
CA LEU A 570 16.93 -5.20 -7.17
C LEU A 570 17.44 -4.40 -8.38
N GLY A 571 17.94 -3.19 -8.16
CA GLY A 571 18.56 -2.34 -9.19
C GLY A 571 19.79 -2.99 -9.81
N GLY A 572 20.69 -3.55 -8.99
CA GLY A 572 21.88 -4.29 -9.45
C GLY A 572 21.50 -5.52 -10.28
N LEU A 573 20.51 -6.30 -9.83
CA LEU A 573 19.99 -7.44 -10.61
C LEU A 573 19.39 -6.96 -11.93
N THR A 574 18.50 -5.95 -11.89
CA THR A 574 17.83 -5.42 -13.09
C THR A 574 18.83 -4.94 -14.15
N ALA A 575 19.93 -4.31 -13.73
CA ALA A 575 20.98 -3.83 -14.63
C ALA A 575 21.73 -4.97 -15.33
N ALA A 576 21.82 -6.14 -14.69
CA ALA A 576 22.43 -7.32 -15.30
C ALA A 576 21.50 -8.07 -16.25
N LEU A 577 20.18 -7.96 -16.07
CA LEU A 577 19.18 -8.62 -16.92
C LEU A 577 19.10 -7.99 -18.32
N THR A 578 18.78 -8.81 -19.33
CA THR A 578 18.56 -8.36 -20.71
C THR A 578 17.15 -8.75 -21.19
N THR A 579 16.83 -8.42 -22.43
CA THR A 579 15.50 -8.70 -22.99
C THR A 579 15.46 -10.11 -23.58
N ASP A 580 14.48 -10.92 -23.20
CA ASP A 580 14.20 -12.18 -23.87
C ASP A 580 13.56 -11.92 -25.23
N VAL A 581 14.29 -12.21 -26.31
CA VAL A 581 13.83 -11.98 -27.70
C VAL A 581 12.60 -12.81 -28.07
N ARG A 582 12.32 -13.93 -27.38
CA ARG A 582 11.17 -14.81 -27.67
C ARG A 582 9.88 -14.30 -27.09
N THR A 583 9.93 -13.72 -25.90
CA THR A 583 8.77 -13.24 -25.16
C THR A 583 8.62 -11.72 -25.22
N GLY A 584 9.70 -10.99 -25.57
CA GLY A 584 9.78 -9.54 -25.48
C GLY A 584 9.86 -9.00 -24.04
N LEU A 585 9.97 -9.89 -23.02
CA LEU A 585 10.07 -9.50 -21.63
C LEU A 585 11.45 -8.89 -21.35
N THR A 586 11.45 -7.63 -20.93
CA THR A 586 12.67 -6.92 -20.54
C THR A 586 13.05 -7.23 -19.10
N GLY A 587 14.33 -7.04 -18.73
CA GLY A 587 14.78 -7.17 -17.34
C GLY A 587 14.01 -6.22 -16.40
N ALA A 588 13.77 -4.98 -16.83
CA ALA A 588 12.96 -4.02 -16.07
C ALA A 588 11.50 -4.49 -15.90
N GLY A 589 10.88 -5.04 -16.96
CA GLY A 589 9.52 -5.60 -16.88
C GLY A 589 9.44 -6.82 -15.97
N TYR A 590 10.50 -7.65 -15.96
CA TYR A 590 10.59 -8.82 -15.08
C TYR A 590 10.66 -8.42 -13.59
N THR A 591 11.35 -7.34 -13.26
CA THR A 591 11.54 -6.88 -11.87
C THR A 591 10.52 -5.82 -11.42
N ALA A 592 9.72 -5.25 -12.34
CA ALA A 592 8.73 -4.21 -12.03
C ALA A 592 7.75 -4.61 -10.90
N PRO A 593 7.17 -5.83 -10.86
CA PRO A 593 6.25 -6.22 -9.78
C PRO A 593 6.88 -6.13 -8.38
N LEU A 594 8.19 -6.43 -8.25
CA LEU A 594 8.89 -6.32 -6.97
C LEU A 594 9.08 -4.86 -6.53
N ARG A 595 9.28 -3.94 -7.47
CA ARG A 595 9.32 -2.49 -7.18
C ARG A 595 7.95 -1.95 -6.81
N GLU A 596 6.90 -2.41 -7.49
CA GLU A 596 5.51 -2.08 -7.13
C GLU A 596 5.15 -2.60 -5.73
N ASP A 597 5.67 -3.76 -5.32
CA ASP A 597 5.49 -4.27 -3.96
C ASP A 597 6.11 -3.35 -2.91
N MET A 598 7.18 -2.62 -3.22
CA MET A 598 7.74 -1.61 -2.33
C MET A 598 6.84 -0.37 -2.21
N LEU A 599 6.11 0.01 -3.28
CA LEU A 599 5.05 1.03 -3.19
C LEU A 599 3.88 0.54 -2.34
N ARG A 600 3.44 -0.71 -2.54
CA ARG A 600 2.40 -1.34 -1.71
C ARG A 600 2.80 -1.45 -0.26
N ALA A 601 4.10 -1.64 0.05
CA ALA A 601 4.61 -1.68 1.41
C ALA A 601 4.48 -0.33 2.14
N VAL A 602 4.51 0.79 1.42
CA VAL A 602 4.31 2.13 1.99
C VAL A 602 2.91 2.68 1.72
N SER A 603 1.92 1.81 1.55
CA SER A 603 0.52 2.19 1.36
C SER A 603 -0.07 2.83 2.62
N GLN A 604 -0.79 3.93 2.43
CA GLN A 604 -1.55 4.62 3.49
C GLN A 604 -2.97 4.07 3.67
N SER A 605 -3.40 3.11 2.85
CA SER A 605 -4.72 2.47 2.96
C SER A 605 -4.85 1.55 4.18
N GLU A 606 -3.73 1.13 4.76
CA GLU A 606 -3.70 0.32 5.98
C GLU A 606 -3.85 1.20 7.24
N ARG A 607 -4.36 0.60 8.31
CA ARG A 607 -4.52 1.32 9.60
C ARG A 607 -3.17 1.75 10.16
N PRO A 608 -3.05 2.98 10.70
CA PRO A 608 -1.80 3.50 11.23
C PRO A 608 -1.07 2.55 12.19
N ASP A 609 -1.82 1.84 13.05
CA ASP A 609 -1.26 0.97 14.08
C ASP A 609 -0.67 -0.34 13.54
N SER A 610 -1.16 -0.85 12.40
CA SER A 610 -0.69 -2.09 11.77
C SER A 610 0.28 -1.87 10.59
N ARG A 611 0.33 -0.66 10.07
CA ARG A 611 0.99 -0.26 8.83
C ARG A 611 2.46 -0.67 8.77
N ASN A 612 3.24 -0.38 9.82
CA ASN A 612 4.66 -0.72 9.88
C ASN A 612 4.91 -2.24 9.90
N GLY A 613 4.09 -3.00 10.63
CA GLY A 613 4.20 -4.46 10.69
C GLY A 613 3.88 -5.12 9.34
N LEU A 614 2.88 -4.62 8.63
CA LEU A 614 2.51 -5.09 7.29
C LEU A 614 3.59 -4.74 6.26
N ALA A 615 4.12 -3.52 6.31
CA ALA A 615 5.22 -3.08 5.46
C ALA A 615 6.45 -3.96 5.64
N HIS A 616 6.87 -4.19 6.89
CA HIS A 616 8.01 -5.03 7.20
C HIS A 616 7.87 -6.44 6.62
N ARG A 617 6.71 -7.09 6.82
CA ARG A 617 6.46 -8.43 6.26
C ARG A 617 6.53 -8.45 4.73
N ARG A 618 5.91 -7.47 4.06
CA ARG A 618 5.94 -7.39 2.59
C ARG A 618 7.36 -7.23 2.07
N VAL A 619 8.14 -6.33 2.67
CA VAL A 619 9.55 -6.09 2.29
C VAL A 619 10.40 -7.34 2.53
N GLN A 620 10.18 -8.06 3.62
CA GLN A 620 10.89 -9.32 3.89
C GLN A 620 10.63 -10.37 2.81
N ILE A 621 9.36 -10.60 2.43
CA ILE A 621 9.02 -11.56 1.36
C ILE A 621 9.68 -11.16 0.02
N VAL A 622 9.71 -9.87 -0.30
CA VAL A 622 10.38 -9.38 -1.51
C VAL A 622 11.89 -9.59 -1.40
N GLY A 623 12.49 -9.35 -0.23
CA GLY A 623 13.90 -9.61 0.03
C GLY A 623 14.27 -11.08 -0.17
N ASP A 624 13.48 -12.00 0.42
CA ASP A 624 13.66 -13.45 0.25
C ASP A 624 13.56 -13.83 -1.25
N THR A 625 12.63 -13.23 -1.99
CA THR A 625 12.51 -13.45 -3.45
C THR A 625 13.74 -12.93 -4.20
N ILE A 626 14.27 -11.77 -3.82
CA ILE A 626 15.51 -11.23 -4.44
C ILE A 626 16.67 -12.17 -4.16
N ASP A 627 16.78 -12.75 -2.96
CA ASP A 627 17.80 -13.77 -2.63
C ASP A 627 17.65 -15.01 -3.53
N ASP A 628 16.43 -15.50 -3.70
CA ASP A 628 16.12 -16.64 -4.58
C ASP A 628 16.48 -16.34 -6.04
N LEU A 629 16.22 -15.11 -6.52
CA LEU A 629 16.58 -14.71 -7.88
C LEU A 629 18.11 -14.71 -8.08
N TYR A 630 18.88 -14.16 -7.15
CA TYR A 630 20.33 -14.21 -7.15
C TYR A 630 20.84 -15.66 -7.07
N GLY A 631 20.17 -16.49 -6.25
CA GLY A 631 20.48 -17.91 -6.09
C GLY A 631 20.11 -18.80 -7.29
N SER A 632 19.21 -18.32 -8.17
CA SER A 632 18.73 -19.10 -9.33
C SER A 632 19.72 -19.16 -10.51
N VAL A 633 20.76 -18.35 -10.49
CA VAL A 633 21.80 -18.33 -11.53
C VAL A 633 23.02 -19.03 -10.99
N THR A 634 23.26 -20.26 -11.42
CA THR A 634 24.22 -21.16 -10.76
C THR A 634 25.17 -21.81 -11.75
N ILE A 635 26.28 -22.34 -11.23
CA ILE A 635 27.15 -23.31 -11.91
C ILE A 635 26.67 -24.69 -11.50
N VAL A 636 26.38 -25.54 -12.48
CA VAL A 636 25.99 -26.94 -12.22
C VAL A 636 27.19 -27.71 -11.70
N ASN A 637 27.12 -28.20 -10.47
CA ASN A 637 28.17 -29.01 -9.88
C ASN A 637 28.15 -30.41 -10.51
N PRO A 638 29.22 -30.84 -11.20
CA PRO A 638 29.29 -32.15 -11.86
C PRO A 638 29.45 -33.32 -10.88
N GLY A 639 29.67 -33.06 -9.57
CA GLY A 639 29.81 -34.08 -8.53
C GLY A 639 31.08 -34.95 -8.62
N GLY A 640 32.05 -34.57 -9.43
CA GLY A 640 33.25 -35.34 -9.67
C GLY A 640 34.53 -34.51 -9.82
N SER A 641 35.64 -35.18 -10.16
CA SER A 641 36.91 -34.56 -10.47
C SER A 641 37.13 -34.49 -11.96
N TYR A 642 37.59 -33.36 -12.47
CA TYR A 642 38.01 -33.21 -13.86
C TYR A 642 39.44 -33.67 -14.05
N THR A 643 39.66 -34.61 -14.97
CA THR A 643 40.99 -35.03 -15.44
C THR A 643 41.27 -34.33 -16.75
N LEU A 644 42.25 -33.43 -16.76
CA LEU A 644 42.68 -32.71 -17.94
C LEU A 644 43.66 -33.60 -18.72
N ALA A 645 43.37 -33.80 -19.98
CA ALA A 645 44.20 -34.65 -20.84
C ALA A 645 45.54 -34.01 -21.20
N THR A 646 45.60 -32.68 -21.26
CA THR A 646 46.77 -31.89 -21.62
C THR A 646 46.89 -30.62 -20.77
N GLU A 647 48.00 -29.93 -20.81
CA GLU A 647 48.27 -28.65 -20.15
C GLU A 647 47.30 -27.54 -20.60
N HIS A 648 46.74 -27.63 -21.81
CA HIS A 648 45.81 -26.63 -22.39
C HIS A 648 44.39 -27.19 -22.64
N SER A 649 43.92 -28.15 -21.84
CA SER A 649 42.57 -28.71 -21.97
C SER A 649 41.54 -27.73 -21.43
N PRO A 650 40.47 -27.42 -22.20
CA PRO A 650 39.41 -26.55 -21.63
C PRO A 650 38.65 -27.22 -20.49
N LEU A 651 38.35 -26.46 -19.47
CA LEU A 651 37.50 -26.89 -18.37
C LEU A 651 36.02 -26.83 -18.80
N PRO A 652 35.32 -27.97 -18.90
CA PRO A 652 33.90 -27.95 -19.23
C PRO A 652 33.08 -27.58 -18.02
N LEU A 653 32.23 -26.56 -18.13
CA LEU A 653 31.29 -26.11 -17.14
C LEU A 653 29.88 -26.14 -17.74
N ALA A 654 28.88 -26.28 -16.92
CA ALA A 654 27.50 -26.04 -17.27
C ALA A 654 26.95 -24.94 -16.37
N LEU A 655 26.47 -23.86 -16.98
CA LEU A 655 25.80 -22.77 -16.28
C LEU A 655 24.30 -22.98 -16.38
N HIS A 656 23.59 -22.60 -15.33
CA HIS A 656 22.15 -22.67 -15.29
C HIS A 656 21.57 -21.30 -14.92
N ASN A 657 20.64 -20.82 -15.71
CA ASN A 657 19.84 -19.63 -15.43
C ASN A 657 18.39 -20.04 -15.17
N GLY A 658 17.95 -20.00 -13.92
CA GLY A 658 16.58 -20.29 -13.51
C GLY A 658 15.61 -19.13 -13.68
N LEU A 659 16.10 -17.95 -14.15
CA LEU A 659 15.25 -16.78 -14.38
C LEU A 659 14.48 -16.92 -15.70
N ALA A 660 13.37 -16.16 -15.83
CA ALA A 660 12.59 -16.14 -17.07
C ALA A 660 13.19 -15.23 -18.17
N VAL A 661 14.25 -14.49 -17.86
CA VAL A 661 14.94 -13.56 -18.78
C VAL A 661 16.44 -13.85 -18.81
N PRO A 662 17.14 -13.50 -19.90
CA PRO A 662 18.58 -13.64 -19.97
C PRO A 662 19.28 -12.68 -19.00
N ILE A 663 20.49 -13.08 -18.56
CA ILE A 663 21.30 -12.29 -17.62
C ILE A 663 22.75 -12.22 -18.12
N ARG A 664 23.37 -11.05 -17.99
CA ARG A 664 24.80 -10.86 -18.23
C ARG A 664 25.57 -11.27 -16.98
N VAL A 665 26.55 -12.15 -17.18
CA VAL A 665 27.35 -12.69 -16.09
C VAL A 665 28.84 -12.63 -16.42
N ARG A 666 29.68 -12.63 -15.40
CA ARG A 666 31.13 -12.86 -15.47
C ARG A 666 31.46 -14.11 -14.68
N LEU A 667 32.31 -14.97 -15.29
CA LEU A 667 32.85 -16.10 -14.59
C LEU A 667 34.14 -15.70 -13.85
N HIS A 668 34.17 -16.01 -12.55
CA HIS A 668 35.34 -15.79 -11.71
C HIS A 668 35.87 -17.14 -11.22
N VAL A 669 37.17 -17.38 -11.45
CA VAL A 669 37.85 -18.62 -11.04
C VAL A 669 39.01 -18.26 -10.14
N ASP A 670 38.99 -18.75 -8.89
CA ASP A 670 40.13 -18.62 -8.00
C ASP A 670 41.21 -19.60 -8.41
N THR A 671 42.30 -19.08 -9.02
CA THR A 671 43.36 -19.89 -9.57
C THR A 671 44.51 -20.06 -8.56
N PRO A 672 44.90 -21.33 -8.29
CA PRO A 672 46.08 -21.61 -7.48
C PRO A 672 47.36 -21.31 -8.26
N PRO A 673 48.55 -21.19 -7.60
CA PRO A 673 49.83 -21.04 -8.31
C PRO A 673 50.04 -22.16 -9.31
N GLY A 674 50.43 -21.80 -10.55
CA GLY A 674 50.64 -22.74 -11.66
C GLY A 674 49.38 -23.02 -12.48
N MET A 675 48.29 -22.30 -12.31
CA MET A 675 47.13 -22.32 -13.18
C MET A 675 46.80 -20.90 -13.66
N SER A 676 46.54 -20.79 -14.95
CA SER A 676 46.00 -19.59 -15.57
C SER A 676 44.66 -19.89 -16.26
N VAL A 677 43.75 -18.95 -16.16
CA VAL A 677 42.43 -19.04 -16.78
C VAL A 677 42.26 -17.85 -17.70
N THR A 678 41.82 -18.08 -18.90
CA THR A 678 41.50 -16.99 -19.84
C THR A 678 40.20 -16.36 -19.40
N ASP A 679 40.23 -15.04 -19.10
CA ASP A 679 39.00 -14.28 -18.80
C ASP A 679 38.11 -14.27 -20.07
N LEU A 680 36.90 -14.78 -19.92
CA LEU A 680 35.91 -14.80 -20.99
C LEU A 680 35.15 -13.48 -21.12
N GLY A 681 35.37 -12.54 -20.17
CA GLY A 681 34.63 -11.28 -20.09
C GLY A 681 33.18 -11.47 -19.73
N GLU A 682 32.37 -10.50 -20.14
CA GLU A 682 30.92 -10.57 -19.96
C GLU A 682 30.29 -11.50 -21.00
N MET A 683 29.37 -12.35 -20.51
CA MET A 683 28.61 -13.25 -21.39
C MET A 683 27.14 -13.16 -21.05
N GLU A 684 26.28 -13.31 -22.03
CA GLU A 684 24.85 -13.43 -21.84
C GLU A 684 24.46 -14.90 -21.60
N LEU A 685 23.78 -15.15 -20.49
CA LEU A 685 23.28 -16.46 -20.08
C LEU A 685 21.77 -16.50 -20.30
N PRO A 686 21.29 -17.19 -21.35
CA PRO A 686 19.86 -17.33 -21.60
C PRO A 686 19.19 -18.19 -20.52
N PRO A 687 17.86 -18.14 -20.37
CA PRO A 687 17.12 -19.05 -19.49
C PRO A 687 17.43 -20.51 -19.80
N GLY A 688 17.65 -21.35 -18.79
CA GLY A 688 18.00 -22.75 -18.88
C GLY A 688 19.50 -23.02 -18.79
N TYR A 689 19.98 -24.04 -19.48
CA TYR A 689 21.35 -24.53 -19.37
C TYR A 689 22.22 -24.04 -20.53
N LEU A 690 23.44 -23.55 -20.20
CA LEU A 690 24.46 -23.18 -21.15
C LEU A 690 25.75 -23.99 -20.90
N PRO A 691 26.14 -24.91 -21.79
CA PRO A 691 27.43 -25.56 -21.67
C PRO A 691 28.54 -24.57 -22.07
N LEU A 692 29.58 -24.49 -21.24
CA LEU A 692 30.71 -23.57 -21.42
C LEU A 692 32.03 -24.34 -21.41
N ARG A 693 32.98 -23.95 -22.25
CA ARG A 693 34.34 -24.48 -22.25
C ARG A 693 35.30 -23.33 -21.92
N VAL A 694 35.82 -23.34 -20.69
CA VAL A 694 36.76 -22.33 -20.22
C VAL A 694 38.19 -22.71 -20.56
N PRO A 695 38.90 -21.96 -21.40
CA PRO A 695 40.31 -22.23 -21.68
C PRO A 695 41.14 -22.01 -20.41
N ILE A 696 41.86 -23.08 -20.02
CA ILE A 696 42.73 -23.04 -18.86
C ILE A 696 44.12 -23.62 -19.25
N GLU A 697 45.14 -23.11 -18.60
CA GLU A 697 46.51 -23.62 -18.70
C GLU A 697 46.97 -24.08 -17.32
N VAL A 698 47.46 -25.31 -17.21
CA VAL A 698 47.80 -25.97 -15.95
C VAL A 698 49.20 -26.53 -15.99
N ASN A 699 50.07 -26.03 -15.12
CA ASN A 699 51.47 -26.42 -15.03
C ASN A 699 51.77 -27.32 -13.81
N PHE A 700 50.82 -28.06 -13.28
CA PHE A 700 50.98 -28.98 -12.17
C PHE A 700 50.37 -30.36 -12.45
N THR A 701 50.88 -31.40 -11.77
CA THR A 701 50.44 -32.81 -11.94
C THR A 701 49.63 -33.35 -10.75
N GLN A 702 49.48 -32.56 -9.71
CA GLN A 702 48.72 -32.97 -8.52
C GLN A 702 47.25 -32.53 -8.60
N ARG A 703 46.40 -33.16 -7.77
CA ARG A 703 44.99 -32.77 -7.68
C ARG A 703 44.89 -31.48 -6.90
N VAL A 704 44.22 -30.49 -7.46
CA VAL A 704 44.04 -29.16 -6.89
C VAL A 704 42.55 -28.81 -6.91
N ALA A 705 42.09 -28.21 -5.82
CA ALA A 705 40.74 -27.64 -5.75
C ALA A 705 40.75 -26.20 -6.24
N ILE A 706 39.76 -25.84 -7.05
CA ILE A 706 39.52 -24.49 -7.53
C ILE A 706 38.10 -24.10 -7.17
N ASP A 707 37.89 -22.86 -6.73
CA ASP A 707 36.59 -22.32 -6.53
C ASP A 707 36.18 -21.48 -7.75
N VAL A 708 35.01 -21.79 -8.28
CA VAL A 708 34.42 -21.12 -9.46
C VAL A 708 33.12 -20.45 -9.04
N SER A 709 32.96 -19.17 -9.33
CA SER A 709 31.77 -18.38 -9.00
C SER A 709 31.29 -17.58 -10.20
N LEU A 710 29.98 -17.29 -10.22
CA LEU A 710 29.38 -16.36 -11.16
C LEU A 710 29.17 -15.02 -10.46
N ARG A 711 29.29 -13.94 -11.22
CA ARG A 711 29.05 -12.58 -10.76
C ARG A 711 28.31 -11.78 -11.80
N THR A 712 27.54 -10.80 -11.37
CA THR A 712 26.99 -9.76 -12.28
C THR A 712 28.15 -8.94 -12.88
N PRO A 713 27.92 -8.14 -13.94
CA PRO A 713 28.92 -7.19 -14.45
C PRO A 713 29.51 -6.28 -13.38
N ASP A 714 28.68 -5.87 -12.40
CA ASP A 714 29.07 -5.01 -11.27
C ASP A 714 29.77 -5.77 -10.13
N GLY A 715 29.99 -7.09 -10.30
CA GLY A 715 30.76 -7.90 -9.35
C GLY A 715 29.96 -8.52 -8.21
N VAL A 716 28.61 -8.38 -8.19
CA VAL A 716 27.75 -9.03 -7.18
C VAL A 716 27.70 -10.54 -7.42
N PRO A 717 27.89 -11.39 -6.37
CA PRO A 717 27.85 -12.83 -6.52
C PRO A 717 26.48 -13.35 -6.96
N LEU A 718 26.49 -14.39 -7.82
CA LEU A 718 25.31 -15.11 -8.29
C LEU A 718 25.44 -16.59 -7.94
N GLY A 719 24.44 -17.12 -7.27
CA GLY A 719 24.46 -18.51 -6.80
C GLY A 719 25.59 -18.82 -5.83
N GLU A 720 25.71 -20.08 -5.45
CA GLU A 720 26.78 -20.56 -4.61
C GLU A 720 28.04 -20.85 -5.42
N PRO A 721 29.25 -20.51 -4.92
CA PRO A 721 30.48 -20.89 -5.58
C PRO A 721 30.64 -22.42 -5.60
N VAL A 722 31.11 -22.95 -6.71
CA VAL A 722 31.30 -24.39 -6.86
C VAL A 722 32.77 -24.74 -6.75
N ARG A 723 33.07 -25.65 -5.80
CA ARG A 723 34.41 -26.19 -5.66
C ARG A 723 34.63 -27.38 -6.60
N LEU A 724 35.55 -27.24 -7.55
CA LEU A 724 35.91 -28.24 -8.51
C LEU A 724 37.31 -28.85 -8.20
N SER A 725 37.41 -30.15 -8.29
CA SER A 725 38.70 -30.82 -8.18
C SER A 725 39.26 -31.07 -9.59
N VAL A 726 40.41 -30.45 -9.89
CA VAL A 726 41.07 -30.57 -11.17
C VAL A 726 42.37 -31.37 -11.03
N HIS A 727 42.54 -32.33 -11.88
CA HIS A 727 43.77 -33.13 -11.95
C HIS A 727 44.32 -33.08 -13.41
N SER A 728 45.57 -32.70 -13.57
CA SER A 728 46.21 -32.70 -14.88
C SER A 728 47.09 -33.95 -15.05
N ASN A 729 46.91 -34.64 -16.16
CA ASN A 729 47.70 -35.82 -16.54
C ASN A 729 48.79 -35.36 -17.53
N ALA A 730 49.68 -34.47 -17.05
CA ALA A 730 50.78 -33.90 -17.87
C ALA A 730 51.91 -34.92 -18.21
N TYR A 731 51.56 -36.20 -18.25
CA TYR A 731 52.52 -37.25 -18.68
C TYR A 731 52.78 -37.26 -20.19
N GLY A 732 52.14 -36.37 -20.96
CA GLY A 732 52.29 -36.33 -22.42
C GLY A 732 53.74 -36.17 -22.85
N LYS A 733 54.52 -35.29 -22.23
CA LYS A 733 55.93 -35.08 -22.56
C LYS A 733 56.81 -36.25 -22.10
N VAL A 734 56.52 -36.82 -20.95
CA VAL A 734 57.25 -37.97 -20.39
C VAL A 734 56.91 -39.25 -21.23
N LEU A 735 55.63 -39.44 -21.52
CA LEU A 735 55.21 -40.56 -22.37
C LEU A 735 55.73 -40.41 -23.80
N PHE A 736 55.73 -39.22 -24.35
CA PHE A 736 56.35 -38.91 -25.64
C PHE A 736 57.83 -39.14 -25.63
N ALA A 737 58.55 -38.70 -24.57
CA ALA A 737 59.96 -38.95 -24.41
C ALA A 737 60.30 -40.48 -24.27
N ILE A 738 59.48 -41.21 -23.52
CA ILE A 738 59.56 -42.64 -23.35
C ILE A 738 59.27 -43.38 -24.69
N THR A 739 58.23 -42.97 -25.41
CA THR A 739 57.91 -43.54 -26.74
C THR A 739 58.94 -43.22 -27.73
N LEU A 740 59.46 -41.97 -27.75
CA LEU A 740 60.56 -41.62 -28.66
C LEU A 740 61.86 -42.34 -28.32
N SER A 741 62.20 -42.49 -27.02
CA SER A 741 63.37 -43.30 -26.61
C SER A 741 63.18 -44.77 -26.92
N ALA A 742 61.97 -45.31 -26.67
CA ALA A 742 61.68 -46.72 -27.09
C ALA A 742 61.77 -46.89 -28.61
N ALA A 743 61.21 -45.94 -29.38
CA ALA A 743 61.36 -45.97 -30.88
C ALA A 743 62.79 -45.83 -31.30
N ALA A 744 63.63 -44.98 -30.71
CA ALA A 744 65.07 -44.83 -30.97
C ALA A 744 65.82 -46.09 -30.62
N VAL A 745 65.50 -46.71 -29.48
CA VAL A 745 66.10 -48.01 -29.11
C VAL A 745 65.70 -49.12 -30.13
N LEU A 746 64.44 -49.12 -30.52
CA LEU A 746 63.93 -50.10 -31.53
C LEU A 746 64.55 -49.86 -32.88
N VAL A 747 64.73 -48.65 -33.34
CA VAL A 747 65.45 -48.29 -34.56
C VAL A 747 66.94 -48.69 -34.50
N THR A 748 67.59 -48.43 -33.33
CA THR A 748 69.03 -48.82 -33.14
C THR A 748 69.19 -50.34 -33.11
N LEU A 749 68.28 -51.05 -32.43
CA LEU A 749 68.30 -52.52 -32.43
C LEU A 749 68.01 -53.11 -33.82
N ALA A 750 67.04 -52.55 -34.52
CA ALA A 750 66.72 -52.95 -35.89
C ALA A 750 67.90 -52.65 -36.88
N GLY A 751 68.48 -51.45 -36.73
CA GLY A 751 69.66 -51.02 -37.46
C GLY A 751 70.81 -51.92 -37.18
N ARG A 752 71.05 -52.29 -35.91
CA ARG A 752 72.09 -53.20 -35.52
C ARG A 752 71.84 -54.64 -36.09
N ARG A 753 70.57 -55.07 -36.11
CA ARG A 753 70.17 -56.40 -36.67
C ARG A 753 70.35 -56.43 -38.16
N LEU A 754 70.01 -55.36 -38.91
CA LEU A 754 70.24 -55.22 -40.33
C LEU A 754 71.76 -55.16 -40.63
N TRP A 755 72.52 -54.42 -39.80
CA TRP A 755 73.97 -54.35 -39.99
C TRP A 755 74.62 -55.68 -39.73
N HIS A 756 74.20 -56.51 -38.75
CA HIS A 756 74.71 -57.89 -38.55
C HIS A 756 74.32 -58.81 -39.71
N ARG A 757 73.14 -58.63 -40.31
CA ARG A 757 72.66 -59.39 -41.48
C ARG A 757 73.49 -59.10 -42.75
N PHE A 758 73.86 -57.80 -42.90
CA PHE A 758 74.69 -57.39 -44.01
C PHE A 758 76.16 -57.86 -43.90
N ARG A 759 76.65 -58.11 -42.68
CA ARG A 759 78.01 -58.60 -42.43
C ARG A 759 78.12 -60.11 -42.27
N GLY A 760 77.11 -60.90 -42.57
CA GLY A 760 77.15 -62.36 -42.66
C GLY A 760 77.43 -63.05 -41.28
N GLN A 761 77.20 -62.43 -40.14
CA GLN A 761 77.33 -63.05 -38.83
C GLN A 761 75.99 -63.63 -38.43
N PRO A 762 75.95 -64.92 -38.00
CA PRO A 762 74.64 -65.47 -37.52
C PRO A 762 74.16 -64.88 -36.23
N ASP A 763 72.84 -64.52 -36.15
CA ASP A 763 72.20 -63.94 -34.96
C ASP A 763 72.04 -65.05 -33.94
N ARG A 764 72.36 -64.73 -32.66
CA ARG A 764 72.18 -65.61 -31.50
C ARG A 764 70.74 -66.10 -31.32
N ALA A 765 69.75 -65.40 -31.89
CA ALA A 765 68.30 -65.77 -31.81
C ALA A 765 67.92 -66.86 -32.82
N ASP A 766 68.78 -67.25 -33.79
CA ASP A 766 68.49 -68.27 -34.72
C ASP A 766 69.06 -69.65 -34.29
N LEU A 767 69.74 -69.70 -33.12
CA LEU A 767 70.31 -70.93 -32.55
C LEU A 767 69.36 -71.74 -31.72
N ASP A 768 68.24 -71.14 -31.29
CA ASP A 768 67.20 -71.80 -30.45
C ASP A 768 65.89 -71.96 -31.20
N ARG A 769 65.88 -72.15 -32.47
CA ARG A 769 64.63 -72.40 -33.20
C ARG A 769 64.43 -73.94 -33.28
N PRO A 770 63.37 -74.43 -32.62
CA PRO A 770 63.06 -75.89 -32.74
C PRO A 770 62.70 -76.23 -34.21
N GLU A 771 63.07 -77.37 -34.64
CA GLU A 771 62.76 -77.86 -36.02
C GLU A 771 61.19 -78.01 -36.22
N PRO A 772 60.78 -77.88 -37.48
CA PRO A 772 59.35 -77.74 -37.84
C PRO A 772 58.46 -79.01 -37.56
N GLY A 773 59.02 -80.02 -37.00
CA GLY A 773 58.24 -81.26 -36.70
C GLY A 773 57.50 -81.40 -35.40
N GLU A 774 57.80 -80.54 -34.43
CA GLU A 774 57.15 -80.66 -33.10
C GLU A 774 55.89 -79.82 -32.86
N VAL A 775 55.58 -78.82 -33.69
CA VAL A 775 54.46 -77.91 -33.53
C VAL A 775 53.16 -78.55 -34.03
N GLU A 776 53.20 -79.54 -34.88
CA GLU A 776 51.98 -80.16 -35.46
C GLU A 776 51.35 -81.24 -34.56
N GLN A 777 52.04 -81.69 -33.50
CA GLN A 777 51.49 -82.68 -32.55
C GLN A 777 50.84 -82.02 -31.33
N GLN A 778 51.16 -80.78 -30.94
CA GLN A 778 50.54 -80.07 -29.84
C GLN A 778 49.22 -79.36 -30.24
N ALA A 779 49.05 -79.04 -31.52
CA ALA A 779 47.79 -78.44 -31.98
C ALA A 779 46.61 -79.42 -32.03
N ARG A 780 46.87 -80.74 -32.12
CA ARG A 780 45.77 -81.77 -32.17
C ARG A 780 45.32 -82.27 -30.77
N ALA A 781 45.94 -81.80 -29.71
CA ALA A 781 45.56 -82.20 -28.34
C ALA A 781 44.65 -81.21 -27.66
N VAL A 782 44.55 -79.96 -28.14
CA VAL A 782 43.72 -78.91 -27.55
C VAL A 782 42.30 -78.92 -28.13
N ASP A 783 42.08 -79.45 -29.33
CA ASP A 783 40.75 -79.40 -29.99
C ASP A 783 39.81 -80.56 -29.59
N ARG A 784 40.10 -81.31 -28.52
CA ARG A 784 39.27 -82.45 -28.06
C ARG A 784 38.69 -82.33 -26.61
N VAL A 785 38.75 -81.14 -26.05
CA VAL A 785 38.25 -80.93 -24.64
C VAL A 785 37.10 -79.92 -24.56
N GLU A 786 36.66 -79.32 -25.70
CA GLU A 786 35.54 -78.29 -25.62
C GLU A 786 34.27 -78.77 -26.34
N GLU A 787 33.92 -80.09 -26.25
CA GLU A 787 32.61 -80.56 -26.64
C GLU A 787 32.08 -81.52 -25.52
N GLU A 788 31.54 -81.01 -24.48
CA GLU A 788 30.49 -81.63 -23.60
C GLU A 788 30.23 -80.73 -22.36
N HIS A 789 29.27 -79.87 -22.31
CA HIS A 789 28.01 -80.04 -21.67
C HIS A 789 27.16 -78.72 -21.67
N PRO A 790 25.90 -78.79 -22.00
CA PRO A 790 24.98 -77.76 -21.90
C PRO A 790 24.27 -77.77 -20.52
N VAL A 791 24.03 -76.62 -19.92
CA VAL A 791 22.74 -76.27 -19.38
C VAL A 791 22.76 -74.72 -19.05
#